data_295c0d038a9ef98befba81ad811ec233
#
_entry.id   295c0d038a9ef98befba81ad811ec233
#
_cell.length_a   1.000
_cell.length_b   1.000
_cell.length_c   1.000
_cell.angle_alpha   90.00
_cell.angle_beta   90.00
_cell.angle_gamma   90.00
#
_symmetry.space_group_name_H-M   'P 1'
#
loop_
_entity.id
_entity.type
_entity.pdbx_description
1 polymer ?
#
loop_
_entity_poly.entity_id
_entity_poly.type
_entity_poly.pdbx_seq_one_letter_code
_entity_poly.pdbx_strand_id
1 'polypeptide(L)'
;MMTPPSLRACLYGCAAASLSLPALAADGGAFELGVVEVIGPRATPPTSKQTVISQSLLRQFNRDTLGEAVGLTPGLSVSRNSRNEDTVYLRGFDIRQVPLFIDGIPAYVPYDGYVDFSRFTTADLAEVRIDKGAASLLYGPNALGGAINLVTRKPTEKLEGDIRAGLAAGNRQQYALNLGSRQDSWYVQLGASYSDSHSFPLSGSYDVRALPTSASNPSRTVLEDGGNRNNAYQTDSRISLKLGFTPNASDEYALGYVRQDGRKGNPPYAGDAPGQYLSIGGGANSRFWQWPYWDLESAYFISNTALGDAHQLKTRVYHDSYRNKILAYSTGSYSTQLSNTSNFPSWYNDSTSGFSVELTSFAINQHVLSLAYHHKIDKHADNGLTLTKRYEDLTRSLALEDRWQLAPAWQLRLGASHDSRSAKEVYYWPTGSTSANNWLAELSHSLHGGAVAYASAARKTRFPTIKDRYSASLGSGLPNAGLTPETALNLELGIKGSPWGGAQGQAALFHSGIRDLMQRVNITPVSRCNQPGMGAATSCTQWQNIAKARHRGVELQLEQTLGSAWKLGGHYTWLDRDNRSGDTPLTDTPRHKLFAYLNWKPSERWDAQLSVDAERGRVVAYGSGNAASYTTLPGFALANVKLGYQAMRNVRLEAGVNNLFDANYQLSDGYPMPGRVWFVNGVYQF
;
A
#
# COMPACT_ATOMS: atom_id res chain seq x y z
N MET A 1 26.35 -13.61 22.98
CA MET A 1 25.47 -12.80 22.13
C MET A 1 26.16 -12.66 20.78
N MET A 2 25.83 -13.54 19.83
CA MET A 2 26.42 -13.51 18.49
C MET A 2 25.55 -12.59 17.62
N THR A 3 26.12 -11.49 17.15
CA THR A 3 25.53 -10.66 16.11
C THR A 3 25.57 -11.48 14.81
N PRO A 4 24.47 -11.52 14.02
CA PRO A 4 24.51 -12.17 12.70
C PRO A 4 25.48 -11.40 11.80
N PRO A 5 26.20 -12.08 10.90
CA PRO A 5 27.11 -11.42 9.98
C PRO A 5 26.31 -10.52 9.03
N SER A 6 26.70 -9.27 8.98
CA SER A 6 26.09 -8.25 8.14
C SER A 6 26.17 -8.66 6.66
N LEU A 7 25.09 -8.54 5.92
CA LEU A 7 24.96 -8.67 4.44
C LEU A 7 26.02 -7.85 3.66
N ARG A 8 26.73 -6.97 4.33
CA ARG A 8 27.86 -6.16 3.80
C ARG A 8 28.99 -7.01 3.19
N ALA A 9 29.17 -8.25 3.65
CA ALA A 9 30.27 -9.08 3.16
C ALA A 9 29.99 -9.79 1.81
N CYS A 10 28.72 -9.97 1.43
CA CYS A 10 28.38 -10.65 0.17
C CYS A 10 28.37 -9.73 -1.08
N LEU A 11 28.28 -8.41 -0.90
CA LEU A 11 28.21 -7.48 -2.03
C LEU A 11 29.59 -7.01 -2.56
N TYR A 12 30.66 -7.19 -1.81
CA TYR A 12 32.01 -6.80 -2.24
C TYR A 12 32.73 -7.82 -3.11
N GLY A 13 32.17 -9.03 -3.28
CA GLY A 13 32.82 -10.14 -4.00
C GLY A 13 32.45 -10.31 -5.47
N CYS A 14 31.47 -9.59 -6.00
CA CYS A 14 30.95 -9.83 -7.36
C CYS A 14 31.45 -8.87 -8.46
N ALA A 15 32.48 -8.09 -8.23
CA ALA A 15 32.95 -7.08 -9.17
C ALA A 15 34.14 -7.51 -10.04
N ALA A 16 34.17 -8.73 -10.56
CA ALA A 16 35.14 -9.08 -11.60
C ALA A 16 34.76 -10.38 -12.36
N ALA A 17 33.77 -10.28 -13.23
CA ALA A 17 33.65 -11.20 -14.36
C ALA A 17 33.05 -10.45 -15.54
N SER A 18 33.89 -9.99 -16.45
CA SER A 18 33.47 -9.42 -17.74
C SER A 18 32.96 -10.54 -18.63
N LEU A 19 31.67 -10.87 -18.49
CA LEU A 19 30.93 -11.66 -19.44
C LEU A 19 30.37 -10.72 -20.50
N SER A 20 30.93 -10.75 -21.72
CA SER A 20 30.37 -10.12 -22.89
C SER A 20 29.13 -10.87 -23.34
N LEU A 21 27.96 -10.59 -22.75
CA LEU A 21 26.66 -11.06 -23.21
C LEU A 21 26.05 -10.01 -24.14
N PRO A 22 25.31 -10.40 -25.19
CA PRO A 22 24.64 -9.45 -26.05
C PRO A 22 23.55 -8.70 -25.26
N ALA A 23 23.60 -7.37 -25.27
CA ALA A 23 22.65 -6.53 -24.62
C ALA A 23 21.32 -6.51 -25.39
N LEU A 24 20.34 -7.21 -24.87
CA LEU A 24 18.92 -6.93 -25.13
C LEU A 24 18.32 -6.45 -23.80
N ALA A 25 17.99 -5.18 -23.75
CA ALA A 25 17.29 -4.61 -22.60
C ALA A 25 15.82 -5.07 -22.66
N ALA A 26 15.50 -6.17 -22.00
CA ALA A 26 14.12 -6.56 -21.76
C ALA A 26 13.70 -6.07 -20.36
N ASP A 27 12.67 -5.23 -20.27
CA ASP A 27 11.91 -5.10 -19.06
C ASP A 27 11.27 -6.47 -18.80
N GLY A 28 11.64 -7.15 -17.70
CA GLY A 28 11.14 -8.49 -17.38
C GLY A 28 9.61 -8.51 -17.42
N GLY A 29 9.03 -9.59 -17.96
CA GLY A 29 7.58 -9.75 -18.08
C GLY A 29 6.85 -9.72 -16.75
N ALA A 30 5.56 -9.44 -16.76
CA ALA A 30 4.71 -9.54 -15.59
C ALA A 30 4.40 -11.02 -15.27
N PHE A 31 4.33 -11.34 -13.97
CA PHE A 31 3.92 -12.67 -13.51
C PHE A 31 2.40 -12.80 -13.59
N GLU A 32 1.88 -13.20 -14.75
CA GLU A 32 0.44 -13.26 -15.03
C GLU A 32 -0.35 -14.19 -14.08
N LEU A 33 0.28 -15.22 -13.50
CA LEU A 33 -0.36 -16.02 -12.44
C LEU A 33 -0.68 -15.20 -11.19
N GLY A 34 0.11 -14.16 -10.91
CA GLY A 34 -0.12 -13.22 -9.81
C GLY A 34 -1.32 -12.28 -10.04
N VAL A 35 -1.87 -12.26 -11.26
CA VAL A 35 -3.03 -11.43 -11.59
C VAL A 35 -4.31 -12.14 -11.17
N VAL A 36 -5.24 -11.43 -10.56
CA VAL A 36 -6.52 -11.98 -10.09
C VAL A 36 -7.55 -12.04 -11.20
N GLU A 37 -7.32 -11.34 -12.29
CA GLU A 37 -8.24 -11.32 -13.43
C GLU A 37 -7.88 -12.41 -14.47
N VAL A 38 -8.86 -13.19 -14.94
CA VAL A 38 -8.67 -14.20 -15.98
C VAL A 38 -9.02 -13.63 -17.33
N ILE A 39 -8.10 -13.75 -18.28
CA ILE A 39 -8.29 -13.40 -19.69
C ILE A 39 -8.44 -14.70 -20.47
N GLY A 40 -9.63 -14.96 -20.99
CA GLY A 40 -9.87 -16.15 -21.83
C GLY A 40 -9.24 -16.03 -23.22
N PRO A 41 -8.88 -17.15 -23.87
CA PRO A 41 -8.24 -17.15 -25.19
C PRO A 41 -9.14 -16.59 -26.33
N ARG A 42 -10.42 -16.40 -26.06
CA ARG A 42 -11.41 -15.83 -27.00
C ARG A 42 -11.97 -14.48 -26.53
N ALA A 43 -11.54 -13.98 -25.38
CA ALA A 43 -12.01 -12.70 -24.89
C ALA A 43 -11.31 -11.56 -25.64
N THR A 44 -12.07 -10.61 -26.12
CA THR A 44 -11.57 -9.27 -26.47
C THR A 44 -10.74 -8.77 -25.26
N PRO A 45 -9.61 -8.06 -25.49
CA PRO A 45 -8.83 -7.53 -24.39
C PRO A 45 -9.77 -6.87 -23.39
N PRO A 46 -9.64 -7.14 -22.10
CA PRO A 46 -10.58 -6.62 -21.14
C PRO A 46 -10.61 -5.11 -21.29
N THR A 47 -11.79 -4.56 -21.40
CA THR A 47 -12.06 -3.14 -21.27
C THR A 47 -11.82 -2.78 -19.81
N SER A 48 -10.59 -3.03 -19.37
CA SER A 48 -10.24 -2.95 -17.98
C SER A 48 -10.19 -1.48 -17.56
N LYS A 49 -11.08 -1.09 -16.66
CA LYS A 49 -10.94 0.16 -15.93
C LYS A 49 -9.78 0.13 -14.92
N GLN A 50 -9.12 -1.01 -14.80
CA GLN A 50 -7.95 -1.19 -13.98
C GLN A 50 -6.86 -0.21 -14.37
N THR A 51 -6.27 0.44 -13.40
CA THR A 51 -5.11 1.30 -13.60
C THR A 51 -3.86 0.48 -13.36
N VAL A 52 -2.93 0.52 -14.30
CA VAL A 52 -1.64 -0.18 -14.22
C VAL A 52 -0.51 0.84 -14.17
N ILE A 53 0.36 0.73 -13.16
CA ILE A 53 1.62 1.46 -13.08
C ILE A 53 2.71 0.46 -13.45
N SER A 54 3.26 0.57 -14.65
CA SER A 54 4.32 -0.31 -15.13
C SER A 54 5.65 -0.03 -14.44
N GLN A 55 6.57 -1.00 -14.48
CA GLN A 55 7.94 -0.81 -13.99
C GLN A 55 8.65 0.34 -14.69
N SER A 56 8.48 0.49 -16.00
CA SER A 56 9.04 1.61 -16.76
C SER A 56 8.59 2.96 -16.20
N LEU A 57 7.32 3.08 -15.82
CA LEU A 57 6.77 4.29 -15.20
C LEU A 57 7.35 4.51 -13.80
N LEU A 58 7.49 3.45 -12.98
CA LEU A 58 8.11 3.51 -11.65
C LEU A 58 9.55 4.02 -11.75
N ARG A 59 10.33 3.49 -12.68
CA ARG A 59 11.72 3.91 -12.94
C ARG A 59 11.79 5.33 -13.51
N GLN A 60 10.91 5.65 -14.44
CA GLN A 60 10.83 6.97 -15.06
C GLN A 60 10.67 8.06 -14.01
N PHE A 61 9.80 7.87 -13.00
CA PHE A 61 9.54 8.85 -11.94
C PHE A 61 10.38 8.62 -10.68
N ASN A 62 11.35 7.71 -10.70
CA ASN A 62 12.20 7.37 -9.54
C ASN A 62 11.37 7.06 -8.28
N ARG A 63 10.35 6.18 -8.42
CA ARG A 63 9.47 5.77 -7.33
C ARG A 63 9.95 4.43 -6.79
N ASP A 64 10.76 4.49 -5.73
CA ASP A 64 11.46 3.33 -5.16
C ASP A 64 10.64 2.57 -4.13
N THR A 65 9.61 3.22 -3.57
CA THR A 65 8.66 2.61 -2.63
C THR A 65 7.23 2.65 -3.16
N LEU A 66 6.39 1.76 -2.64
CA LEU A 66 4.98 1.73 -3.02
C LEU A 66 4.24 3.01 -2.62
N GLY A 67 4.59 3.61 -1.47
CA GLY A 67 4.04 4.90 -1.04
C GLY A 67 4.30 6.02 -2.06
N GLU A 68 5.51 6.06 -2.63
CA GLU A 68 5.84 7.00 -3.72
C GLU A 68 5.11 6.65 -5.04
N ALA A 69 4.99 5.34 -5.36
CA ALA A 69 4.42 4.86 -6.61
C ALA A 69 2.94 5.21 -6.80
N VAL A 70 2.14 5.09 -5.72
CA VAL A 70 0.68 5.34 -5.81
C VAL A 70 0.34 6.79 -6.12
N GLY A 71 1.29 7.71 -5.95
CA GLY A 71 1.17 9.11 -6.38
C GLY A 71 0.97 9.28 -7.88
N LEU A 72 1.38 8.31 -8.71
CA LEU A 72 1.30 8.34 -10.18
C LEU A 72 -0.10 8.06 -10.73
N THR A 73 -1.09 7.85 -9.88
CA THR A 73 -2.44 7.41 -10.27
C THR A 73 -3.52 8.32 -9.70
N PRO A 74 -4.55 8.71 -10.48
CA PRO A 74 -5.66 9.47 -9.96
C PRO A 74 -6.46 8.66 -8.93
N GLY A 75 -7.04 9.36 -7.95
CA GLY A 75 -7.86 8.77 -6.90
C GLY A 75 -7.08 8.19 -5.71
N LEU A 76 -5.76 8.08 -5.81
CA LEU A 76 -4.88 7.65 -4.72
C LEU A 76 -4.20 8.83 -4.04
N SER A 77 -4.10 8.78 -2.73
CA SER A 77 -3.33 9.72 -1.92
C SER A 77 -2.59 9.00 -0.80
N VAL A 78 -1.47 9.57 -0.39
CA VAL A 78 -0.68 9.10 0.76
C VAL A 78 -0.91 10.03 1.93
N SER A 79 -1.01 9.48 3.12
CA SER A 79 -0.91 10.20 4.37
C SER A 79 0.16 9.55 5.24
N ARG A 80 0.65 10.28 6.23
CA ARG A 80 1.60 9.75 7.21
C ARG A 80 0.94 9.74 8.57
N ASN A 81 0.91 8.58 9.21
CA ASN A 81 0.35 8.46 10.52
C ASN A 81 1.37 8.79 11.62
N SER A 82 0.91 8.88 12.88
CA SER A 82 1.76 9.20 14.03
C SER A 82 2.78 8.11 14.42
N ARG A 83 2.86 7.01 13.66
CA ARG A 83 3.86 5.95 13.77
C ARG A 83 4.90 6.04 12.65
N ASN A 84 4.94 7.15 11.92
CA ASN A 84 5.79 7.35 10.74
C ASN A 84 5.59 6.24 9.69
N GLU A 85 4.33 5.84 9.45
CA GLU A 85 3.95 4.88 8.43
C GLU A 85 3.22 5.60 7.31
N ASP A 86 3.60 5.31 6.07
CA ASP A 86 2.85 5.76 4.91
C ASP A 86 1.58 4.91 4.77
N THR A 87 0.44 5.57 4.88
CA THR A 87 -0.89 5.00 4.68
C THR A 87 -1.46 5.49 3.35
N VAL A 88 -2.08 4.59 2.59
CA VAL A 88 -2.67 4.88 1.29
C VAL A 88 -4.18 4.95 1.39
N TYR A 89 -4.74 5.89 0.68
CA TYR A 89 -6.18 6.06 0.53
C TYR A 89 -6.57 6.01 -0.94
N LEU A 90 -7.53 5.17 -1.29
CA LEU A 90 -8.12 5.11 -2.61
C LEU A 90 -9.53 5.73 -2.57
N ARG A 91 -9.72 6.89 -3.20
CA ARG A 91 -11.00 7.64 -3.18
C ARG A 91 -11.53 7.87 -1.76
N GLY A 92 -10.61 8.02 -0.79
CA GLY A 92 -10.91 8.23 0.63
C GLY A 92 -11.10 6.98 1.47
N PHE A 93 -11.06 5.78 0.89
CA PHE A 93 -11.01 4.51 1.60
C PHE A 93 -9.59 4.20 2.04
N ASP A 94 -9.38 3.82 3.29
CA ASP A 94 -8.07 3.44 3.81
C ASP A 94 -7.66 2.01 3.40
N ILE A 95 -6.41 1.62 3.66
CA ILE A 95 -5.86 0.33 3.25
C ILE A 95 -6.58 -0.88 3.86
N ARG A 96 -7.29 -0.74 4.97
CA ARG A 96 -8.13 -1.81 5.54
C ARG A 96 -9.39 -2.05 4.70
N GLN A 97 -9.78 -1.05 3.92
CA GLN A 97 -10.94 -1.03 3.01
C GLN A 97 -10.54 -1.24 1.55
N VAL A 98 -9.21 -1.23 1.27
CA VAL A 98 -8.59 -1.43 -0.04
C VAL A 98 -7.41 -2.39 0.13
N PRO A 99 -7.67 -3.72 0.20
CA PRO A 99 -6.62 -4.67 0.51
C PRO A 99 -5.47 -4.64 -0.49
N LEU A 100 -4.25 -4.83 0.04
CA LEU A 100 -3.03 -5.01 -0.71
C LEU A 100 -2.80 -6.50 -0.96
N PHE A 101 -2.38 -6.82 -2.19
CA PHE A 101 -1.96 -8.16 -2.60
C PHE A 101 -0.55 -8.11 -3.21
N ILE A 102 0.17 -9.20 -3.08
CA ILE A 102 1.41 -9.49 -3.83
C ILE A 102 1.17 -10.78 -4.59
N ASP A 103 1.20 -10.73 -5.93
CA ASP A 103 0.87 -11.87 -6.80
C ASP A 103 -0.50 -12.50 -6.46
N GLY A 104 -1.47 -11.68 -6.06
CA GLY A 104 -2.82 -12.13 -5.68
C GLY A 104 -2.92 -12.76 -4.29
N ILE A 105 -1.84 -12.71 -3.48
CA ILE A 105 -1.80 -13.16 -2.08
C ILE A 105 -1.99 -11.94 -1.18
N PRO A 106 -2.92 -11.96 -0.20
CA PRO A 106 -3.14 -10.81 0.68
C PRO A 106 -1.90 -10.46 1.51
N ALA A 107 -1.49 -9.19 1.51
CA ALA A 107 -0.34 -8.69 2.26
C ALA A 107 -0.78 -7.64 3.29
N TYR A 108 -0.80 -8.00 4.58
CA TYR A 108 -1.19 -7.10 5.67
C TYR A 108 -0.78 -7.67 7.03
N VAL A 109 -0.81 -6.83 8.07
CA VAL A 109 -0.62 -7.28 9.45
C VAL A 109 -1.94 -7.84 9.98
N PRO A 110 -2.03 -9.13 10.37
CA PRO A 110 -3.27 -9.78 10.81
C PRO A 110 -4.02 -9.05 11.92
N TYR A 111 -3.31 -8.43 12.85
CA TYR A 111 -3.92 -7.74 13.98
C TYR A 111 -4.75 -6.53 13.56
N ASP A 112 -4.18 -5.59 12.83
CA ASP A 112 -4.82 -4.29 12.56
C ASP A 112 -5.15 -4.03 11.09
N GLY A 113 -4.74 -4.92 10.19
CA GLY A 113 -5.02 -4.82 8.76
C GLY A 113 -4.21 -3.73 8.04
N TYR A 114 -3.26 -3.06 8.72
CA TYR A 114 -2.40 -2.05 8.11
C TYR A 114 -1.13 -2.64 7.54
N VAL A 115 -0.56 -1.93 6.59
CA VAL A 115 0.81 -2.08 6.11
C VAL A 115 1.43 -0.69 5.97
N ASP A 116 2.73 -0.61 6.14
CA ASP A 116 3.50 0.61 5.91
C ASP A 116 4.02 0.63 4.47
N PHE A 117 3.39 1.42 3.62
CA PHE A 117 3.72 1.53 2.19
C PHE A 117 5.12 2.11 1.92
N SER A 118 5.73 2.78 2.88
CA SER A 118 7.12 3.26 2.76
C SER A 118 8.15 2.12 2.76
N ARG A 119 7.76 0.92 3.20
CA ARG A 119 8.64 -0.23 3.37
C ARG A 119 8.58 -1.23 2.20
N PHE A 120 7.57 -1.15 1.35
CA PHE A 120 7.46 -2.00 0.17
C PHE A 120 8.27 -1.40 -0.99
N THR A 121 9.35 -2.09 -1.37
CA THR A 121 10.16 -1.71 -2.54
C THR A 121 9.42 -2.00 -3.84
N THR A 122 9.69 -1.19 -4.87
CA THR A 122 9.22 -1.43 -6.24
C THR A 122 10.25 -2.16 -7.11
N ALA A 123 11.40 -2.49 -6.56
CA ALA A 123 12.55 -2.99 -7.32
C ALA A 123 12.30 -4.33 -8.05
N ASP A 124 11.55 -5.25 -7.42
CA ASP A 124 11.20 -6.57 -7.95
C ASP A 124 9.80 -6.64 -8.60
N LEU A 125 9.14 -5.49 -8.76
CA LEU A 125 7.82 -5.42 -9.37
C LEU A 125 7.93 -5.25 -10.90
N ALA A 126 7.04 -5.92 -11.63
CA ALA A 126 6.74 -5.63 -13.03
C ALA A 126 5.71 -4.51 -13.15
N GLU A 127 4.70 -4.53 -12.28
CA GLU A 127 3.63 -3.55 -12.31
C GLU A 127 2.85 -3.50 -10.99
N VAL A 128 2.12 -2.39 -10.78
CA VAL A 128 1.12 -2.24 -9.73
C VAL A 128 -0.24 -2.12 -10.38
N ARG A 129 -1.15 -3.04 -10.09
CA ARG A 129 -2.54 -3.04 -10.58
C ARG A 129 -3.48 -2.50 -9.52
N ILE A 130 -4.35 -1.58 -9.91
CA ILE A 130 -5.27 -0.88 -9.02
C ILE A 130 -6.67 -0.98 -9.56
N ASP A 131 -7.53 -1.68 -8.83
CA ASP A 131 -8.96 -1.79 -9.10
C ASP A 131 -9.72 -0.83 -8.20
N LYS A 132 -10.60 0.00 -8.77
CA LYS A 132 -11.33 1.05 -8.05
C LYS A 132 -12.82 0.72 -7.97
N GLY A 133 -13.45 0.97 -6.83
CA GLY A 133 -14.89 0.82 -6.65
C GLY A 133 -15.40 -0.60 -6.85
N ALA A 134 -15.85 -0.94 -8.07
CA ALA A 134 -16.34 -2.28 -8.41
C ALA A 134 -15.21 -3.26 -8.75
N ALA A 135 -14.19 -3.39 -7.87
CA ALA A 135 -13.16 -4.41 -7.98
C ALA A 135 -13.77 -5.82 -8.04
N SER A 136 -13.06 -6.76 -8.68
CA SER A 136 -13.50 -8.15 -8.79
C SER A 136 -13.78 -8.77 -7.40
N LEU A 137 -14.81 -9.60 -7.31
CA LEU A 137 -15.12 -10.39 -6.12
C LEU A 137 -14.18 -11.60 -5.97
N LEU A 138 -13.46 -11.94 -7.04
CA LEU A 138 -12.44 -13.00 -7.02
C LEU A 138 -11.21 -12.64 -6.17
N TYR A 139 -11.04 -11.37 -5.77
CA TYR A 139 -10.07 -10.97 -4.74
C TYR A 139 -10.42 -11.49 -3.33
N GLY A 140 -11.67 -11.90 -3.11
CA GLY A 140 -12.18 -12.24 -1.80
C GLY A 140 -12.66 -11.03 -0.99
N PRO A 141 -12.81 -11.17 0.33
CA PRO A 141 -13.43 -10.17 1.20
C PRO A 141 -12.58 -8.91 1.40
N ASN A 142 -13.20 -7.88 2.01
CA ASN A 142 -12.61 -6.61 2.44
C ASN A 142 -12.31 -5.59 1.32
N ALA A 143 -12.62 -5.86 0.07
CA ALA A 143 -12.42 -4.94 -1.05
C ALA A 143 -13.53 -3.85 -1.12
N LEU A 144 -13.74 -3.12 -0.01
CA LEU A 144 -14.83 -2.12 0.14
C LEU A 144 -14.70 -0.98 -0.87
N GLY A 145 -13.50 -0.41 -1.02
CA GLY A 145 -13.20 0.73 -1.90
C GLY A 145 -12.47 0.34 -3.18
N GLY A 146 -11.96 -0.89 -3.27
CA GLY A 146 -11.13 -1.35 -4.37
C GLY A 146 -10.10 -2.37 -3.92
N ALA A 147 -9.05 -2.60 -4.73
CA ALA A 147 -7.93 -3.47 -4.42
C ALA A 147 -6.64 -2.97 -5.08
N ILE A 148 -5.49 -3.25 -4.48
CA ILE A 148 -4.16 -2.98 -5.03
C ILE A 148 -3.40 -4.30 -5.10
N ASN A 149 -2.89 -4.68 -6.29
CA ASN A 149 -2.12 -5.90 -6.48
C ASN A 149 -0.75 -5.58 -7.05
N LEU A 150 0.29 -5.96 -6.33
CA LEU A 150 1.68 -5.87 -6.75
C LEU A 150 2.01 -7.12 -7.55
N VAL A 151 2.29 -6.97 -8.83
CA VAL A 151 2.66 -8.08 -9.70
C VAL A 151 4.17 -8.10 -9.83
N THR A 152 4.79 -9.20 -9.40
CA THR A 152 6.24 -9.35 -9.47
C THR A 152 6.70 -9.73 -10.87
N ARG A 153 8.01 -9.68 -11.12
CA ARG A 153 8.58 -10.02 -12.41
C ARG A 153 8.53 -11.52 -12.71
N LYS A 154 8.46 -11.82 -14.01
CA LYS A 154 8.67 -13.14 -14.59
C LYS A 154 9.65 -13.00 -15.76
N PRO A 155 10.72 -13.80 -15.84
CA PRO A 155 11.68 -13.67 -16.92
C PRO A 155 11.07 -14.06 -18.25
N THR A 156 11.50 -13.36 -19.29
CA THR A 156 11.10 -13.58 -20.70
C THR A 156 12.24 -14.13 -21.54
N GLU A 157 13.48 -13.85 -21.13
CA GLU A 157 14.71 -14.24 -21.83
C GLU A 157 15.43 -15.40 -21.15
N LYS A 158 16.36 -16.04 -21.87
CA LYS A 158 17.20 -17.11 -21.32
C LYS A 158 18.06 -16.65 -20.15
N LEU A 159 18.47 -15.39 -20.16
CA LEU A 159 19.13 -14.71 -19.07
C LEU A 159 18.84 -13.21 -19.22
N GLU A 160 18.29 -12.62 -18.19
CA GLU A 160 18.03 -11.18 -18.11
C GLU A 160 18.24 -10.69 -16.70
N GLY A 161 18.57 -9.43 -16.53
CA GLY A 161 18.69 -8.86 -15.21
C GLY A 161 19.02 -7.38 -15.19
N ASP A 162 18.92 -6.80 -14.01
CA ASP A 162 19.38 -5.46 -13.74
C ASP A 162 20.00 -5.33 -12.35
N ILE A 163 21.00 -4.46 -12.27
CA ILE A 163 21.62 -4.01 -11.02
C ILE A 163 21.39 -2.50 -10.93
N ARG A 164 20.90 -2.03 -9.79
CA ARG A 164 20.75 -0.61 -9.51
C ARG A 164 21.48 -0.24 -8.23
N ALA A 165 22.18 0.89 -8.26
CA ALA A 165 22.76 1.55 -7.09
C ALA A 165 22.35 3.00 -7.07
N GLY A 166 21.94 3.52 -5.91
CA GLY A 166 21.48 4.90 -5.75
C GLY A 166 21.94 5.51 -4.44
N LEU A 167 22.18 6.82 -4.49
CA LEU A 167 22.52 7.67 -3.34
C LEU A 167 21.59 8.88 -3.33
N ALA A 168 21.17 9.31 -2.14
CA ALA A 168 20.36 10.52 -1.99
C ALA A 168 20.71 11.28 -0.70
N ALA A 169 20.21 12.51 -0.60
CA ALA A 169 20.32 13.31 0.61
C ALA A 169 19.73 12.59 1.82
N GLY A 170 20.24 12.90 3.03
CA GLY A 170 19.88 12.18 4.26
C GLY A 170 20.70 10.90 4.47
N ASN A 171 21.83 10.78 3.79
CA ASN A 171 22.69 9.59 3.78
C ASN A 171 21.91 8.33 3.39
N ARG A 172 21.05 8.47 2.36
CA ARG A 172 20.26 7.37 1.82
C ARG A 172 21.07 6.60 0.79
N GLN A 173 21.09 5.28 0.92
CA GLN A 173 21.72 4.35 -0.01
C GLN A 173 20.71 3.30 -0.42
N GLN A 174 20.70 2.94 -1.70
CA GLN A 174 19.80 1.94 -2.25
C GLN A 174 20.53 1.04 -3.22
N TYR A 175 20.28 -0.26 -3.11
CA TYR A 175 20.82 -1.26 -4.01
C TYR A 175 19.70 -2.22 -4.40
N ALA A 176 19.67 -2.63 -5.66
CA ALA A 176 18.76 -3.66 -6.12
C ALA A 176 19.43 -4.53 -7.17
N LEU A 177 19.10 -5.81 -7.14
CA LEU A 177 19.48 -6.82 -8.11
C LEU A 177 18.23 -7.59 -8.51
N ASN A 178 18.02 -7.74 -9.81
CA ASN A 178 17.07 -8.66 -10.37
C ASN A 178 17.79 -9.56 -11.36
N LEU A 179 17.55 -10.87 -11.27
CA LEU A 179 18.14 -11.88 -12.14
C LEU A 179 17.06 -12.88 -12.52
N GLY A 180 16.83 -13.04 -13.80
CA GLY A 180 15.85 -13.96 -14.35
C GLY A 180 16.44 -14.88 -15.41
N SER A 181 15.95 -16.10 -15.44
CA SER A 181 16.25 -17.05 -16.51
C SER A 181 14.99 -17.82 -16.89
N ARG A 182 14.68 -17.86 -18.17
CA ARG A 182 13.59 -18.67 -18.74
C ARG A 182 14.14 -19.69 -19.71
N GLN A 183 13.78 -20.93 -19.47
CA GLN A 183 14.08 -22.06 -20.33
C GLN A 183 12.76 -22.61 -20.93
N ASP A 184 12.84 -23.67 -21.71
CA ASP A 184 11.68 -24.20 -22.44
C ASP A 184 10.50 -24.55 -21.52
N SER A 185 10.77 -25.20 -20.38
CA SER A 185 9.74 -25.69 -19.46
C SER A 185 9.85 -25.16 -18.02
N TRP A 186 10.83 -24.29 -17.73
CA TRP A 186 10.99 -23.74 -16.39
C TRP A 186 11.58 -22.33 -16.42
N TYR A 187 11.40 -21.61 -15.32
CA TYR A 187 12.05 -20.32 -15.12
C TYR A 187 12.42 -20.13 -13.65
N VAL A 188 13.41 -19.26 -13.43
CA VAL A 188 13.78 -18.77 -12.11
C VAL A 188 13.86 -17.25 -12.13
N GLN A 189 13.32 -16.60 -11.10
CA GLN A 189 13.43 -15.18 -10.88
C GLN A 189 13.95 -14.94 -9.46
N LEU A 190 15.06 -14.21 -9.36
CA LEU A 190 15.64 -13.74 -8.11
C LEU A 190 15.54 -12.22 -8.04
N GLY A 191 15.09 -11.69 -6.91
CA GLY A 191 15.12 -10.28 -6.56
C GLY A 191 15.86 -10.09 -5.23
N ALA A 192 16.70 -9.07 -5.14
CA ALA A 192 17.31 -8.63 -3.89
C ALA A 192 17.31 -7.10 -3.85
N SER A 193 16.96 -6.51 -2.72
CA SER A 193 17.06 -5.06 -2.53
C SER A 193 17.49 -4.71 -1.11
N TYR A 194 18.17 -3.60 -0.99
CA TYR A 194 18.59 -3.01 0.27
C TYR A 194 18.39 -1.50 0.19
N SER A 195 17.77 -0.91 1.19
CA SER A 195 17.62 0.54 1.36
C SER A 195 18.00 0.90 2.79
N ASP A 196 18.89 1.86 2.95
CA ASP A 196 19.29 2.40 4.25
C ASP A 196 19.24 3.92 4.17
N SER A 197 18.54 4.54 5.09
CA SER A 197 18.44 5.99 5.24
C SER A 197 18.64 6.35 6.69
N HIS A 198 19.60 7.22 6.97
CA HIS A 198 19.82 7.68 8.35
C HIS A 198 18.76 8.71 8.75
N SER A 199 18.28 9.50 7.80
CA SER A 199 17.29 10.55 7.99
C SER A 199 16.87 11.12 6.64
N PHE A 200 16.18 12.26 6.66
CA PHE A 200 15.98 13.12 5.49
C PHE A 200 16.12 14.59 5.90
N PRO A 201 16.61 15.48 5.00
CA PRO A 201 16.70 16.90 5.28
C PRO A 201 15.31 17.52 5.38
N LEU A 202 15.10 18.38 6.36
CA LEU A 202 13.97 19.29 6.40
C LEU A 202 14.17 20.44 5.45
N SER A 203 13.09 21.15 5.10
CA SER A 203 13.18 22.37 4.31
C SER A 203 13.98 23.45 5.06
N GLY A 204 14.76 24.25 4.35
CA GLY A 204 15.44 25.43 4.92
C GLY A 204 14.46 26.49 5.45
N SER A 205 13.19 26.42 5.08
CA SER A 205 12.11 27.25 5.63
C SER A 205 11.35 26.58 6.78
N TYR A 206 11.86 25.45 7.34
CA TYR A 206 11.27 24.84 8.52
C TYR A 206 11.42 25.75 9.72
N ASP A 207 10.30 26.05 10.38
CA ASP A 207 10.29 26.88 11.59
C ASP A 207 10.64 26.02 12.81
N VAL A 208 11.79 26.25 13.40
CA VAL A 208 12.29 25.53 14.59
C VAL A 208 11.47 25.93 15.81
N ARG A 209 10.70 25.01 16.33
CA ARG A 209 9.82 25.26 17.49
C ARG A 209 10.41 24.66 18.76
N ALA A 210 10.65 25.51 19.73
CA ALA A 210 11.05 25.11 21.08
C ALA A 210 9.83 24.63 21.86
N LEU A 211 9.99 23.55 22.64
CA LEU A 211 8.98 23.17 23.63
C LEU A 211 8.73 24.32 24.62
N PRO A 212 7.47 24.61 24.98
CA PRO A 212 7.19 25.54 26.05
C PRO A 212 7.85 25.02 27.34
N THR A 213 8.53 25.91 28.05
CA THR A 213 9.09 25.62 29.37
C THR A 213 7.98 25.44 30.38
N SER A 214 8.03 24.37 31.17
CA SER A 214 7.20 24.17 32.34
C SER A 214 8.06 24.13 33.59
N ALA A 215 7.46 24.34 34.77
CA ALA A 215 8.17 24.23 36.06
C ALA A 215 8.83 22.85 36.25
N SER A 216 8.30 21.81 35.60
CA SER A 216 8.83 20.45 35.63
C SER A 216 9.87 20.14 34.51
N ASN A 217 10.05 21.06 33.54
CA ASN A 217 11.07 20.95 32.51
C ASN A 217 11.63 22.33 32.17
N PRO A 218 12.60 22.82 32.99
CA PRO A 218 13.16 24.17 32.83
C PRO A 218 14.12 24.30 31.63
N SER A 219 14.59 23.19 31.04
CA SER A 219 15.44 23.21 29.89
C SER A 219 14.61 23.05 28.63
N ARG A 220 14.69 24.00 27.69
CA ARG A 220 14.10 23.90 26.36
C ARG A 220 14.83 22.81 25.59
N THR A 221 14.23 21.63 25.48
CA THR A 221 14.73 20.61 24.57
C THR A 221 14.13 20.87 23.21
N VAL A 222 14.95 21.24 22.25
CA VAL A 222 14.55 21.33 20.85
C VAL A 222 14.37 19.90 20.35
N LEU A 223 13.12 19.52 20.02
CA LEU A 223 12.82 18.18 19.51
C LEU A 223 13.18 18.06 18.01
N GLU A 224 13.22 19.20 17.30
CA GLU A 224 13.57 19.26 15.88
C GLU A 224 14.29 20.56 15.60
N ASP A 225 15.53 20.47 15.13
CA ASP A 225 16.43 21.62 14.98
C ASP A 225 16.42 22.23 13.58
N GLY A 226 15.65 21.66 12.64
CA GLY A 226 15.54 22.13 11.26
C GLY A 226 16.63 21.62 10.31
N GLY A 227 17.53 20.73 10.77
CA GLY A 227 18.51 20.06 9.92
C GLY A 227 17.98 18.77 9.30
N ASN A 228 18.56 17.65 9.70
CA ASN A 228 18.04 16.34 9.39
C ASN A 228 16.99 15.91 10.41
N ARG A 229 15.89 15.34 9.93
CA ARG A 229 14.75 14.89 10.76
C ARG A 229 15.18 13.89 11.84
N ASN A 230 14.96 14.21 13.10
CA ASN A 230 15.38 13.37 14.22
C ASN A 230 14.64 12.04 14.25
N ASN A 231 15.36 10.93 14.57
CA ASN A 231 14.85 9.57 14.67
C ASN A 231 14.03 9.12 13.44
N ALA A 232 14.42 9.59 12.24
CA ALA A 232 13.76 9.26 10.96
C ALA A 232 14.52 8.17 10.17
N TYR A 233 15.40 7.43 10.84
CA TYR A 233 16.14 6.35 10.16
C TYR A 233 15.21 5.21 9.74
N GLN A 234 15.54 4.59 8.61
CA GLN A 234 14.86 3.43 8.09
C GLN A 234 15.84 2.56 7.32
N THR A 235 15.83 1.26 7.61
CA THR A 235 16.60 0.26 6.88
C THR A 235 15.66 -0.87 6.51
N ASP A 236 15.63 -1.25 5.24
CA ASP A 236 14.87 -2.39 4.75
C ASP A 236 15.75 -3.22 3.81
N SER A 237 15.70 -4.53 3.96
CA SER A 237 16.29 -5.52 3.05
C SER A 237 15.23 -6.51 2.62
N ARG A 238 15.22 -6.87 1.35
CA ARG A 238 14.26 -7.82 0.78
C ARG A 238 14.96 -8.78 -0.16
N ILE A 239 14.61 -10.06 -0.07
CA ILE A 239 14.99 -11.10 -1.00
C ILE A 239 13.71 -11.78 -1.48
N SER A 240 13.59 -12.01 -2.78
CA SER A 240 12.51 -12.77 -3.39
C SER A 240 13.07 -13.84 -4.34
N LEU A 241 12.49 -15.02 -4.29
CA LEU A 241 12.81 -16.13 -5.20
C LEU A 241 11.51 -16.70 -5.75
N LYS A 242 11.48 -16.95 -7.07
CA LYS A 242 10.36 -17.60 -7.73
C LYS A 242 10.90 -18.67 -8.67
N LEU A 243 10.38 -19.88 -8.52
CA LEU A 243 10.66 -21.02 -9.39
C LEU A 243 9.36 -21.39 -10.11
N GLY A 244 9.38 -21.40 -11.41
CA GLY A 244 8.22 -21.73 -12.22
C GLY A 244 8.47 -22.92 -13.13
N PHE A 245 7.41 -23.70 -13.36
CA PHE A 245 7.37 -24.82 -14.26
C PHE A 245 6.22 -24.63 -15.25
N THR A 246 6.54 -24.64 -16.54
CA THR A 246 5.61 -24.43 -17.67
C THR A 246 5.71 -25.64 -18.60
N PRO A 247 5.02 -26.77 -18.27
CA PRO A 247 5.12 -28.01 -19.04
C PRO A 247 4.59 -27.90 -20.46
N ASN A 248 3.71 -26.94 -20.69
CA ASN A 248 3.07 -26.65 -21.98
C ASN A 248 2.66 -25.15 -22.03
N ALA A 249 1.97 -24.75 -23.08
CA ALA A 249 1.57 -23.35 -23.30
C ALA A 249 0.42 -22.86 -22.40
N SER A 250 -0.32 -23.76 -21.76
CA SER A 250 -1.52 -23.46 -20.97
C SER A 250 -1.32 -23.60 -19.47
N ASP A 251 -0.35 -24.43 -19.05
CA ASP A 251 -0.15 -24.78 -17.64
C ASP A 251 1.06 -24.10 -17.08
N GLU A 252 0.92 -23.58 -15.88
CA GLU A 252 2.01 -22.95 -15.14
C GLU A 252 1.87 -23.22 -13.64
N TYR A 253 2.99 -23.57 -13.02
CA TYR A 253 3.12 -23.87 -11.59
C TYR A 253 4.29 -23.07 -11.03
N ALA A 254 4.08 -22.30 -9.98
CA ALA A 254 5.13 -21.47 -9.41
C ALA A 254 5.20 -21.60 -7.89
N LEU A 255 6.42 -21.76 -7.38
CA LEU A 255 6.76 -21.63 -5.98
C LEU A 255 7.44 -20.28 -5.76
N GLY A 256 7.00 -19.52 -4.79
CA GLY A 256 7.57 -18.24 -4.43
C GLY A 256 7.98 -18.20 -2.96
N TYR A 257 9.06 -17.49 -2.68
CA TYR A 257 9.52 -17.17 -1.34
C TYR A 257 9.96 -15.72 -1.29
N VAL A 258 9.55 -15.02 -0.24
CA VAL A 258 9.91 -13.63 0.01
C VAL A 258 10.28 -13.48 1.48
N ARG A 259 11.40 -12.80 1.74
CA ARG A 259 11.77 -12.36 3.07
C ARG A 259 12.13 -10.88 3.05
N GLN A 260 11.57 -10.14 3.95
CA GLN A 260 11.88 -8.73 4.17
C GLN A 260 12.17 -8.51 5.65
N ASP A 261 13.33 -7.97 5.95
CA ASP A 261 13.74 -7.57 7.30
C ASP A 261 13.94 -6.06 7.32
N GLY A 262 13.52 -5.41 8.41
CA GLY A 262 13.65 -3.97 8.49
C GLY A 262 13.64 -3.42 9.90
N ARG A 263 14.09 -2.17 10.03
CA ARG A 263 14.08 -1.38 11.27
C ARG A 263 13.80 0.08 10.97
N LYS A 264 13.19 0.80 11.89
CA LYS A 264 12.97 2.24 11.73
C LYS A 264 12.81 2.97 13.06
N GLY A 265 13.05 4.28 13.03
CA GLY A 265 12.67 5.20 14.08
C GLY A 265 11.30 5.84 13.84
N ASN A 266 10.73 6.39 14.90
CA ASN A 266 9.55 7.24 14.83
C ASN A 266 9.97 8.67 15.19
N PRO A 267 9.98 9.61 14.23
CA PRO A 267 10.28 11.00 14.51
C PRO A 267 9.39 11.59 15.59
N PRO A 268 9.91 12.44 16.47
CA PRO A 268 9.10 13.11 17.48
C PRO A 268 8.06 14.02 16.82
N TYR A 269 6.91 14.19 17.48
CA TYR A 269 5.93 15.18 17.07
C TYR A 269 6.54 16.58 17.15
N ALA A 270 6.42 17.37 16.09
CA ALA A 270 7.00 18.70 15.93
C ALA A 270 5.95 19.77 15.57
N GLY A 271 4.70 19.59 16.05
CA GLY A 271 3.59 20.53 15.85
C GLY A 271 3.22 21.31 17.09
N ASP A 272 2.14 22.10 17.00
CA ASP A 272 1.68 23.02 18.05
C ASP A 272 0.52 22.49 18.88
N ALA A 273 0.09 21.26 18.67
CA ALA A 273 -1.08 20.74 19.36
C ALA A 273 -0.89 20.73 20.87
N PRO A 274 -1.75 21.43 21.65
CA PRO A 274 -1.65 21.48 23.10
C PRO A 274 -1.65 20.08 23.70
N GLY A 275 -0.70 19.82 24.60
CA GLY A 275 -0.59 18.56 25.34
C GLY A 275 0.06 17.40 24.58
N GLN A 276 0.39 17.51 23.30
CA GLN A 276 1.09 16.45 22.57
C GLN A 276 2.59 16.38 22.88
N TYR A 277 3.21 17.51 23.09
CA TYR A 277 4.64 17.62 23.47
C TYR A 277 4.88 17.66 24.98
N LEU A 278 3.81 17.80 25.80
CA LEU A 278 3.95 18.00 27.25
C LEU A 278 4.02 16.69 28.06
N SER A 279 3.76 15.54 27.47
CA SER A 279 3.78 14.31 28.24
C SER A 279 5.15 13.62 28.23
N ILE A 280 6.11 14.25 28.86
CA ILE A 280 7.38 13.63 29.21
C ILE A 280 7.18 12.47 30.23
N GLY A 281 6.01 12.37 30.82
CA GLY A 281 5.68 11.40 31.86
C GLY A 281 4.63 10.34 31.47
N GLY A 282 4.58 9.90 30.23
CA GLY A 282 3.73 8.74 29.86
C GLY A 282 2.35 9.07 29.31
N GLY A 283 2.10 10.28 28.86
CA GLY A 283 0.90 10.60 28.09
C GLY A 283 0.96 9.99 26.69
N ALA A 284 -0.13 9.44 26.25
CA ALA A 284 -0.28 8.58 25.08
C ALA A 284 0.13 9.17 23.71
N ASN A 285 0.64 10.38 23.62
CA ASN A 285 0.79 11.13 22.37
C ASN A 285 2.21 11.40 21.92
N SER A 286 3.17 11.41 22.81
CA SER A 286 4.58 11.47 22.43
C SER A 286 5.06 10.05 22.16
N ARG A 287 4.96 9.62 20.92
CA ARG A 287 5.38 8.27 20.52
C ARG A 287 6.88 8.27 20.22
N PHE A 288 7.70 8.39 21.27
CA PHE A 288 9.14 8.20 21.18
C PHE A 288 9.45 6.73 21.02
N TRP A 289 9.19 6.20 19.80
CA TRP A 289 9.25 4.80 19.51
C TRP A 289 10.35 4.48 18.52
N GLN A 290 10.80 3.22 18.58
CA GLN A 290 11.68 2.62 17.60
C GLN A 290 11.24 1.19 17.35
N TRP A 291 11.38 0.75 16.10
CA TRP A 291 11.20 -0.64 15.70
C TRP A 291 12.59 -1.25 15.43
N PRO A 292 13.19 -2.00 16.38
CA PRO A 292 14.47 -2.67 16.18
C PRO A 292 14.40 -3.76 15.12
N TYR A 293 13.22 -4.32 14.89
CA TYR A 293 12.92 -5.19 13.77
C TYR A 293 11.43 -5.10 13.37
N TRP A 294 11.21 -5.31 12.10
CA TRP A 294 9.92 -5.47 11.42
C TRP A 294 10.17 -6.43 10.28
N ASP A 295 9.77 -7.70 10.44
CA ASP A 295 10.12 -8.78 9.54
C ASP A 295 8.85 -9.37 8.93
N LEU A 296 8.88 -9.59 7.63
CA LEU A 296 7.86 -10.28 6.85
C LEU A 296 8.50 -11.44 6.12
N GLU A 297 7.90 -12.61 6.20
CA GLU A 297 8.29 -13.80 5.47
C GLU A 297 7.05 -14.41 4.82
N SER A 298 7.12 -14.74 3.53
CA SER A 298 6.03 -15.32 2.75
C SER A 298 6.53 -16.47 1.92
N ALA A 299 5.84 -17.60 1.98
CA ALA A 299 6.03 -18.75 1.11
C ALA A 299 4.71 -19.11 0.43
N TYR A 300 4.74 -19.30 -0.88
CA TYR A 300 3.52 -19.55 -1.62
C TYR A 300 3.70 -20.49 -2.81
N PHE A 301 2.60 -21.13 -3.17
CA PHE A 301 2.43 -21.85 -4.42
C PHE A 301 1.26 -21.26 -5.19
N ILE A 302 1.44 -21.02 -6.49
CA ILE A 302 0.38 -20.58 -7.40
C ILE A 302 0.42 -21.48 -8.63
N SER A 303 -0.75 -21.95 -9.07
CA SER A 303 -0.85 -22.73 -10.30
C SER A 303 -1.97 -22.22 -11.20
N ASN A 304 -1.81 -22.49 -12.46
CA ASN A 304 -2.83 -22.40 -13.47
C ASN A 304 -2.79 -23.68 -14.31
N THR A 305 -3.91 -24.42 -14.37
CA THR A 305 -4.00 -25.71 -15.05
C THR A 305 -5.20 -25.68 -16.00
N ALA A 306 -4.98 -25.97 -17.27
CA ALA A 306 -6.05 -26.17 -18.23
C ALA A 306 -6.74 -27.51 -17.97
N LEU A 307 -8.06 -27.51 -17.88
CA LEU A 307 -8.91 -28.71 -17.76
C LEU A 307 -9.68 -28.90 -19.08
N GLY A 308 -8.98 -29.51 -20.06
CA GLY A 308 -9.43 -29.53 -21.44
C GLY A 308 -9.41 -28.13 -22.07
N ASP A 309 -10.19 -27.94 -23.13
CA ASP A 309 -10.19 -26.69 -23.92
C ASP A 309 -11.11 -25.61 -23.36
N ALA A 310 -11.95 -25.95 -22.39
CA ALA A 310 -13.05 -25.09 -21.95
C ALA A 310 -12.95 -24.61 -20.49
N HIS A 311 -12.02 -25.12 -19.73
CA HIS A 311 -11.92 -24.79 -18.31
C HIS A 311 -10.48 -24.54 -17.89
N GLN A 312 -10.31 -23.70 -16.87
CA GLN A 312 -9.04 -23.35 -16.29
C GLN A 312 -9.17 -23.36 -14.76
N LEU A 313 -8.25 -24.03 -14.07
CA LEU A 313 -8.19 -24.11 -12.62
C LEU A 313 -6.99 -23.35 -12.14
N LYS A 314 -7.20 -22.29 -11.34
CA LYS A 314 -6.17 -21.52 -10.67
C LYS A 314 -6.18 -21.82 -9.18
N THR A 315 -5.02 -22.14 -8.60
CA THR A 315 -4.90 -22.44 -7.19
C THR A 315 -3.80 -21.57 -6.57
N ARG A 316 -4.05 -21.06 -5.36
CA ARG A 316 -3.05 -20.37 -4.53
C ARG A 316 -3.05 -21.03 -3.16
N VAL A 317 -1.85 -21.31 -2.64
CA VAL A 317 -1.63 -21.75 -1.25
C VAL A 317 -0.51 -20.90 -0.68
N TYR A 318 -0.66 -20.36 0.51
CA TYR A 318 0.32 -19.45 1.07
C TYR A 318 0.39 -19.52 2.59
N HIS A 319 1.57 -19.17 3.10
CA HIS A 319 1.83 -18.97 4.50
C HIS A 319 2.72 -17.75 4.67
N ASP A 320 2.23 -16.76 5.45
CA ASP A 320 2.94 -15.54 5.77
C ASP A 320 3.21 -15.48 7.27
N SER A 321 4.39 -15.03 7.67
CA SER A 321 4.70 -14.68 9.05
C SER A 321 5.14 -13.22 9.14
N TYR A 322 4.72 -12.57 10.20
CA TYR A 322 5.03 -11.17 10.47
C TYR A 322 5.48 -11.02 11.93
N ARG A 323 6.60 -10.36 12.13
CA ARG A 323 7.14 -10.09 13.47
C ARG A 323 7.58 -8.65 13.59
N ASN A 324 7.20 -8.01 14.68
CA ASN A 324 7.76 -6.71 15.02
C ASN A 324 7.96 -6.55 16.53
N LYS A 325 8.77 -5.57 16.88
CA LYS A 325 8.95 -5.14 18.25
C LYS A 325 8.92 -3.63 18.29
N ILE A 326 8.20 -3.08 19.26
CA ILE A 326 8.18 -1.65 19.56
C ILE A 326 8.91 -1.42 20.88
N LEU A 327 9.93 -0.57 20.84
CA LEU A 327 10.57 0.02 21.99
C LEU A 327 10.01 1.44 22.20
N ALA A 328 9.58 1.74 23.41
CA ALA A 328 9.13 3.08 23.78
C ALA A 328 10.14 3.73 24.72
N TYR A 329 10.31 5.04 24.60
CA TYR A 329 11.23 5.83 25.41
C TYR A 329 10.49 6.92 26.15
N SER A 330 11.04 7.36 27.28
CA SER A 330 10.44 8.39 28.13
C SER A 330 10.55 9.80 27.54
N THR A 331 11.56 10.04 26.70
CA THR A 331 11.84 11.34 26.10
C THR A 331 12.27 11.21 24.63
N GLY A 332 12.21 12.30 23.88
CA GLY A 332 12.68 12.40 22.50
C GLY A 332 14.20 12.32 22.34
N SER A 333 14.97 12.20 23.43
CA SER A 333 16.39 11.87 23.37
C SER A 333 16.65 10.36 23.15
N TYR A 334 15.61 9.52 23.25
CA TYR A 334 15.70 8.05 23.09
C TYR A 334 16.76 7.39 23.99
N SER A 335 17.05 7.98 25.16
CA SER A 335 18.09 7.50 26.09
C SER A 335 17.55 6.55 27.16
N THR A 336 16.31 6.77 27.62
CA THR A 336 15.69 5.97 28.69
C THR A 336 14.50 5.19 28.18
N GLN A 337 14.67 3.89 28.04
CA GLN A 337 13.64 2.98 27.57
C GLN A 337 12.60 2.72 28.67
N LEU A 338 11.33 2.71 28.29
CA LEU A 338 10.22 2.24 29.11
C LEU A 338 10.18 0.72 29.08
N SER A 339 10.68 0.06 30.12
CA SER A 339 10.89 -1.39 30.12
C SER A 339 9.98 -2.20 31.05
N ASN A 340 9.19 -1.54 31.90
CA ASN A 340 8.40 -2.20 32.95
C ASN A 340 6.93 -1.78 32.97
N THR A 341 6.37 -1.50 31.80
CA THR A 341 4.94 -1.22 31.69
C THR A 341 4.21 -2.45 31.13
N SER A 342 2.94 -2.61 31.44
CA SER A 342 2.09 -3.66 30.86
C SER A 342 1.98 -3.61 29.32
N ASN A 343 2.48 -2.54 28.69
CA ASN A 343 2.33 -2.25 27.29
C ASN A 343 3.65 -2.20 26.49
N PHE A 344 4.81 -2.06 27.18
CA PHE A 344 6.10 -1.94 26.51
C PHE A 344 7.21 -2.72 27.26
N PRO A 345 8.14 -3.34 26.51
CA PRO A 345 8.14 -3.48 25.05
C PRO A 345 6.97 -4.32 24.54
N SER A 346 6.46 -4.01 23.34
CA SER A 346 5.39 -4.78 22.67
C SER A 346 5.99 -5.62 21.54
N TRP A 347 5.64 -6.90 21.50
CA TRP A 347 6.05 -7.82 20.44
C TRP A 347 4.82 -8.40 19.75
N TYR A 348 4.78 -8.31 18.44
CA TYR A 348 3.81 -9.02 17.62
C TYR A 348 4.46 -10.22 16.95
N ASN A 349 3.77 -11.35 17.00
CA ASN A 349 4.11 -12.55 16.26
C ASN A 349 2.84 -13.04 15.60
N ASP A 350 2.71 -12.70 14.33
CA ASP A 350 1.49 -12.90 13.55
C ASP A 350 1.76 -13.90 12.42
N SER A 351 0.73 -14.58 11.99
CA SER A 351 0.77 -15.39 10.77
C SER A 351 -0.56 -15.41 10.04
N THR A 352 -0.48 -15.55 8.73
CA THR A 352 -1.63 -15.80 7.87
C THR A 352 -1.37 -17.07 7.07
N SER A 353 -2.28 -18.02 7.09
CA SER A 353 -2.24 -19.19 6.23
C SER A 353 -3.54 -19.27 5.43
N GLY A 354 -3.44 -19.57 4.16
CA GLY A 354 -4.65 -19.65 3.35
C GLY A 354 -4.46 -20.39 2.03
N PHE A 355 -5.60 -20.65 1.43
CA PHE A 355 -5.66 -21.12 0.06
C PHE A 355 -6.86 -20.49 -0.67
N SER A 356 -6.75 -20.42 -1.99
CA SER A 356 -7.86 -20.11 -2.88
C SER A 356 -7.86 -21.03 -4.09
N VAL A 357 -9.05 -21.36 -4.56
CA VAL A 357 -9.27 -22.15 -5.78
C VAL A 357 -10.24 -21.36 -6.63
N GLU A 358 -9.89 -21.16 -7.90
CA GLU A 358 -10.71 -20.46 -8.89
C GLU A 358 -10.84 -21.32 -10.12
N LEU A 359 -12.08 -21.68 -10.44
CA LEU A 359 -12.44 -22.40 -11.67
C LEU A 359 -13.07 -21.42 -12.64
N THR A 360 -12.43 -21.25 -13.80
CA THR A 360 -12.96 -20.43 -14.91
C THR A 360 -13.40 -21.34 -16.04
N SER A 361 -14.59 -21.08 -16.59
CA SER A 361 -15.19 -21.81 -17.68
C SER A 361 -15.46 -20.91 -18.89
N PHE A 362 -15.07 -21.37 -20.06
CA PHE A 362 -15.33 -20.81 -21.38
C PHE A 362 -16.28 -21.69 -22.20
N ALA A 363 -16.93 -22.69 -21.56
CA ALA A 363 -17.78 -23.68 -22.24
C ALA A 363 -19.05 -23.08 -22.84
N ILE A 364 -19.53 -21.98 -22.28
CA ILE A 364 -20.73 -21.28 -22.76
C ILE A 364 -20.25 -20.13 -23.66
N ASN A 365 -20.71 -20.16 -24.91
CA ASN A 365 -20.35 -19.12 -25.88
C ASN A 365 -20.73 -17.72 -25.33
N GLN A 366 -19.85 -16.73 -25.53
CA GLN A 366 -19.98 -15.34 -25.06
C GLN A 366 -19.92 -15.15 -23.53
N HIS A 367 -19.72 -16.20 -22.73
CA HIS A 367 -19.59 -16.12 -21.28
C HIS A 367 -18.20 -16.57 -20.82
N VAL A 368 -17.69 -15.87 -19.80
CA VAL A 368 -16.53 -16.29 -19.01
C VAL A 368 -16.98 -16.36 -17.55
N LEU A 369 -17.30 -17.57 -17.12
CA LEU A 369 -17.78 -17.83 -15.75
C LEU A 369 -16.61 -18.19 -14.85
N SER A 370 -16.46 -17.49 -13.73
CA SER A 370 -15.42 -17.76 -12.73
C SER A 370 -16.05 -17.99 -11.35
N LEU A 371 -15.77 -19.15 -10.76
CA LEU A 371 -16.15 -19.52 -9.40
C LEU A 371 -14.89 -19.57 -8.53
N ALA A 372 -14.84 -18.78 -7.45
CA ALA A 372 -13.71 -18.76 -6.55
C ALA A 372 -14.12 -19.09 -5.11
N TYR A 373 -13.29 -19.90 -4.44
CA TYR A 373 -13.39 -20.15 -3.01
C TYR A 373 -12.09 -19.75 -2.31
N HIS A 374 -12.20 -18.98 -1.21
CA HIS A 374 -11.10 -18.57 -0.36
C HIS A 374 -11.28 -19.12 1.05
N HIS A 375 -10.18 -19.58 1.63
CA HIS A 375 -10.08 -20.00 3.03
C HIS A 375 -8.81 -19.41 3.63
N LYS A 376 -8.95 -18.66 4.73
CA LYS A 376 -7.83 -17.96 5.34
C LYS A 376 -7.94 -17.98 6.85
N ILE A 377 -6.82 -18.24 7.52
CA ILE A 377 -6.66 -18.21 8.97
C ILE A 377 -5.63 -17.13 9.31
N ASP A 378 -6.06 -16.15 10.09
CA ASP A 378 -5.22 -15.08 10.63
C ASP A 378 -4.96 -15.36 12.11
N LYS A 379 -3.69 -15.35 12.53
CA LYS A 379 -3.28 -15.50 13.92
C LYS A 379 -2.51 -14.27 14.38
N HIS A 380 -2.79 -13.84 15.59
CA HIS A 380 -2.05 -12.74 16.24
C HIS A 380 -1.66 -13.14 17.65
N ALA A 381 -0.41 -12.92 18.00
CA ALA A 381 0.08 -13.04 19.36
C ALA A 381 0.77 -11.73 19.78
N ASP A 382 0.19 -11.05 20.77
CA ASP A 382 0.79 -9.91 21.45
C ASP A 382 1.50 -10.43 22.71
N ASN A 383 2.83 -10.49 22.64
CA ASN A 383 3.67 -10.98 23.70
C ASN A 383 4.07 -9.81 24.62
N GLY A 384 3.43 -9.67 25.76
CA GLY A 384 3.87 -8.78 26.83
C GLY A 384 4.94 -9.44 27.71
N LEU A 385 5.53 -8.69 28.65
CA LEU A 385 6.54 -9.22 29.57
C LEU A 385 6.03 -10.37 30.46
N THR A 386 4.75 -10.38 30.79
CA THR A 386 4.15 -11.35 31.74
C THR A 386 3.07 -12.22 31.11
N LEU A 387 2.59 -11.89 29.91
CA LEU A 387 1.40 -12.50 29.35
C LEU A 387 1.39 -12.42 27.82
N THR A 388 1.07 -13.54 27.19
CA THR A 388 0.80 -13.60 25.75
C THR A 388 -0.71 -13.62 25.49
N LYS A 389 -1.18 -12.66 24.70
CA LYS A 389 -2.58 -12.60 24.25
C LYS A 389 -2.64 -13.21 22.85
N ARG A 390 -3.53 -14.18 22.66
CA ARG A 390 -3.68 -14.88 21.37
C ARG A 390 -5.05 -14.65 20.78
N TYR A 391 -5.07 -14.55 19.46
CA TYR A 391 -6.27 -14.36 18.67
C TYR A 391 -6.16 -15.16 17.38
N GLU A 392 -7.25 -15.77 16.95
CA GLU A 392 -7.34 -16.48 15.68
C GLU A 392 -8.69 -16.16 15.00
N ASP A 393 -8.62 -15.72 13.75
CA ASP A 393 -9.77 -15.51 12.88
C ASP A 393 -9.75 -16.48 11.69
N LEU A 394 -10.90 -17.05 11.39
CA LEU A 394 -11.15 -17.81 10.17
C LEU A 394 -12.02 -16.97 9.23
N THR A 395 -11.54 -16.72 8.02
CA THR A 395 -12.27 -16.03 6.95
C THR A 395 -12.51 -16.98 5.77
N ARG A 396 -13.75 -16.99 5.23
CA ARG A 396 -14.13 -17.76 4.04
C ARG A 396 -14.89 -16.87 3.08
N SER A 397 -14.73 -17.12 1.80
CA SER A 397 -15.47 -16.44 0.73
C SER A 397 -15.79 -17.42 -0.38
N LEU A 398 -17.00 -17.33 -0.90
CA LEU A 398 -17.42 -17.99 -2.14
C LEU A 398 -17.93 -16.91 -3.09
N ALA A 399 -17.31 -16.79 -4.26
CA ALA A 399 -17.62 -15.77 -5.25
C ALA A 399 -17.88 -16.39 -6.61
N LEU A 400 -18.87 -15.85 -7.33
CA LEU A 400 -19.17 -16.15 -8.72
C LEU A 400 -19.16 -14.87 -9.51
N GLU A 401 -18.46 -14.85 -10.64
CA GLU A 401 -18.48 -13.76 -11.64
C GLU A 401 -18.75 -14.31 -13.03
N ASP A 402 -19.50 -13.55 -13.83
CA ASP A 402 -19.73 -13.79 -15.24
C ASP A 402 -19.34 -12.54 -16.03
N ARG A 403 -18.56 -12.74 -17.08
CA ARG A 403 -18.33 -11.75 -18.14
C ARG A 403 -19.05 -12.20 -19.38
N TRP A 404 -20.13 -11.51 -19.67
CA TRP A 404 -21.03 -11.79 -20.78
C TRP A 404 -20.83 -10.80 -21.90
N GLN A 405 -20.39 -11.27 -23.07
CA GLN A 405 -20.30 -10.50 -24.29
C GLN A 405 -21.70 -10.42 -24.93
N LEU A 406 -22.48 -9.38 -24.55
CA LEU A 406 -23.86 -9.18 -25.02
C LEU A 406 -23.94 -8.98 -26.53
N ALA A 407 -22.97 -8.25 -27.09
CA ALA A 407 -22.82 -7.94 -28.52
C ALA A 407 -21.34 -7.56 -28.78
N PRO A 408 -20.86 -7.47 -30.00
CA PRO A 408 -19.45 -7.19 -30.32
C PRO A 408 -18.86 -5.95 -29.60
N ALA A 409 -19.68 -4.92 -29.33
CA ALA A 409 -19.27 -3.71 -28.66
C ALA A 409 -19.72 -3.62 -27.20
N TRP A 410 -20.53 -4.56 -26.69
CA TRP A 410 -21.13 -4.50 -25.36
C TRP A 410 -20.71 -5.68 -24.49
N GLN A 411 -20.17 -5.42 -23.32
CA GLN A 411 -19.83 -6.43 -22.32
C GLN A 411 -20.50 -6.09 -21.00
N LEU A 412 -21.12 -7.09 -20.39
CA LEU A 412 -21.71 -7.02 -19.05
C LEU A 412 -20.94 -7.93 -18.11
N ARG A 413 -20.46 -7.40 -16.98
CA ARG A 413 -19.89 -8.19 -15.89
C ARG A 413 -20.84 -8.18 -14.71
N LEU A 414 -21.19 -9.36 -14.24
CA LEU A 414 -22.03 -9.57 -13.06
C LEU A 414 -21.28 -10.44 -12.06
N GLY A 415 -21.48 -10.17 -10.78
CA GLY A 415 -20.88 -11.00 -9.74
C GLY A 415 -21.66 -10.97 -8.45
N ALA A 416 -21.54 -12.05 -7.68
CA ALA A 416 -22.05 -12.19 -6.32
C ALA A 416 -21.05 -12.95 -5.46
N SER A 417 -20.95 -12.59 -4.17
CA SER A 417 -20.20 -13.37 -3.18
C SER A 417 -20.90 -13.45 -1.85
N HIS A 418 -20.61 -14.54 -1.13
CA HIS A 418 -20.93 -14.71 0.28
C HIS A 418 -19.63 -14.85 1.06
N ASP A 419 -19.40 -13.92 1.98
CA ASP A 419 -18.20 -13.86 2.81
C ASP A 419 -18.56 -14.09 4.27
N SER A 420 -17.72 -14.80 5.02
CA SER A 420 -17.90 -15.02 6.44
C SER A 420 -16.59 -14.89 7.21
N ARG A 421 -16.68 -14.41 8.44
CA ARG A 421 -15.56 -14.31 9.38
C ARG A 421 -15.99 -14.83 10.76
N SER A 422 -15.16 -15.70 11.36
CA SER A 422 -15.39 -16.29 12.67
C SER A 422 -14.12 -16.17 13.51
N ALA A 423 -14.24 -15.57 14.70
CA ALA A 423 -13.19 -15.64 15.71
C ALA A 423 -13.14 -17.03 16.32
N LYS A 424 -11.97 -17.69 16.31
CA LYS A 424 -11.74 -19.05 16.81
C LYS A 424 -11.08 -19.03 18.17
N GLU A 425 -10.15 -18.11 18.39
CA GLU A 425 -9.48 -17.87 19.65
C GLU A 425 -9.49 -16.39 19.97
N VAL A 426 -9.87 -16.03 21.17
CA VAL A 426 -9.91 -14.64 21.65
C VAL A 426 -9.52 -14.60 23.12
N TYR A 427 -8.52 -13.77 23.41
CA TYR A 427 -8.08 -13.58 24.80
C TYR A 427 -9.15 -12.85 25.62
N TYR A 428 -9.72 -13.49 26.64
CA TYR A 428 -10.74 -12.99 27.58
C TYR A 428 -12.11 -12.57 27.01
N TRP A 429 -12.28 -12.43 25.73
CA TRP A 429 -13.50 -11.89 25.14
C TRP A 429 -14.31 -13.00 24.46
N PRO A 430 -15.61 -12.82 24.29
CA PRO A 430 -16.40 -13.80 23.57
C PRO A 430 -15.99 -13.88 22.09
N THR A 431 -15.95 -15.08 21.56
CA THR A 431 -15.86 -15.30 20.12
C THR A 431 -17.12 -14.79 19.43
N GLY A 432 -17.01 -14.45 18.15
CA GLY A 432 -18.14 -14.00 17.34
C GLY A 432 -17.95 -14.40 15.89
N SER A 433 -19.05 -14.46 15.16
CA SER A 433 -19.06 -14.67 13.73
C SER A 433 -19.95 -13.64 13.05
N THR A 434 -19.58 -13.27 11.83
CA THR A 434 -20.36 -12.37 10.98
C THR A 434 -20.21 -12.76 9.53
N SER A 435 -21.21 -12.43 8.72
CA SER A 435 -21.19 -12.70 7.27
C SER A 435 -21.71 -11.49 6.50
N ALA A 436 -21.41 -11.47 5.22
CA ALA A 436 -21.83 -10.41 4.31
C ALA A 436 -22.02 -10.96 2.90
N ASN A 437 -22.99 -10.39 2.18
CA ASN A 437 -23.19 -10.63 0.75
C ASN A 437 -22.74 -9.41 -0.04
N ASN A 438 -21.99 -9.65 -1.11
CA ASN A 438 -21.55 -8.62 -2.03
C ASN A 438 -22.09 -8.91 -3.43
N TRP A 439 -22.18 -7.87 -4.24
CA TRP A 439 -22.50 -8.00 -5.66
C TRP A 439 -21.83 -6.88 -6.47
N LEU A 440 -21.66 -7.14 -7.74
CA LEU A 440 -21.23 -6.13 -8.71
C LEU A 440 -21.98 -6.29 -10.03
N ALA A 441 -22.17 -5.18 -10.72
CA ALA A 441 -22.63 -5.11 -12.10
C ALA A 441 -21.83 -4.02 -12.81
N GLU A 442 -21.29 -4.32 -13.98
CA GLU A 442 -20.56 -3.37 -14.82
C GLU A 442 -20.93 -3.59 -16.28
N LEU A 443 -21.40 -2.54 -16.92
CA LEU A 443 -21.66 -2.50 -18.36
C LEU A 443 -20.61 -1.65 -19.04
N SER A 444 -19.95 -2.18 -20.05
CA SER A 444 -18.98 -1.47 -20.86
C SER A 444 -19.36 -1.50 -22.33
N HIS A 445 -19.04 -0.42 -23.03
CA HIS A 445 -19.31 -0.22 -24.44
C HIS A 445 -18.06 0.27 -25.16
N SER A 446 -17.61 -0.51 -26.13
CA SER A 446 -16.51 -0.14 -27.01
C SER A 446 -17.00 0.84 -28.07
N LEU A 447 -16.43 2.05 -28.08
CA LEU A 447 -16.73 3.13 -29.00
C LEU A 447 -15.83 3.06 -30.23
N HIS A 448 -16.19 3.76 -31.29
CA HIS A 448 -15.31 3.96 -32.43
C HIS A 448 -13.98 4.60 -31.99
N GLY A 449 -12.86 4.18 -32.59
CA GLY A 449 -11.53 4.67 -32.24
C GLY A 449 -10.91 4.03 -31.00
N GLY A 450 -11.49 2.91 -30.52
CA GLY A 450 -10.91 2.12 -29.41
C GLY A 450 -11.14 2.69 -28.01
N ALA A 451 -11.95 3.74 -27.88
CA ALA A 451 -12.38 4.22 -26.58
C ALA A 451 -13.44 3.30 -25.98
N VAL A 452 -13.50 3.26 -24.65
CA VAL A 452 -14.46 2.46 -23.90
C VAL A 452 -15.17 3.34 -22.88
N ALA A 453 -16.50 3.37 -22.95
CA ALA A 453 -17.35 3.93 -21.92
C ALA A 453 -17.85 2.81 -21.01
N TYR A 454 -17.95 3.08 -19.71
CA TYR A 454 -18.44 2.10 -18.75
C TYR A 454 -19.28 2.73 -17.65
N ALA A 455 -20.20 1.93 -17.10
CA ALA A 455 -20.97 2.25 -15.90
C ALA A 455 -20.91 1.04 -14.96
N SER A 456 -20.70 1.28 -13.67
CA SER A 456 -20.67 0.19 -12.69
C SER A 456 -21.39 0.54 -11.41
N ALA A 457 -21.94 -0.49 -10.76
CA ALA A 457 -22.53 -0.46 -9.44
C ALA A 457 -22.06 -1.68 -8.67
N ALA A 458 -21.61 -1.49 -7.42
CA ALA A 458 -21.19 -2.60 -6.57
C ALA A 458 -21.52 -2.34 -5.11
N ARG A 459 -22.09 -3.35 -4.44
CA ARG A 459 -22.16 -3.39 -2.98
C ARG A 459 -21.01 -4.22 -2.49
N LYS A 460 -20.17 -3.62 -1.66
CA LYS A 460 -18.97 -4.23 -1.08
C LYS A 460 -18.96 -4.08 0.42
N THR A 461 -18.25 -4.97 1.09
CA THR A 461 -18.16 -5.00 2.56
C THR A 461 -16.71 -5.13 3.03
N ARG A 462 -16.48 -4.72 4.30
CA ARG A 462 -15.22 -4.93 5.02
C ARG A 462 -15.53 -5.46 6.40
N PHE A 463 -14.91 -6.56 6.79
CA PHE A 463 -14.98 -7.10 8.15
C PHE A 463 -14.13 -6.28 9.13
N PRO A 464 -14.58 -6.11 10.40
CA PRO A 464 -13.78 -5.55 11.46
C PRO A 464 -12.49 -6.38 11.67
N THR A 465 -11.34 -5.74 11.88
CA THR A 465 -10.08 -6.43 12.19
C THR A 465 -10.09 -7.03 13.59
N ILE A 466 -9.10 -7.84 13.95
CA ILE A 466 -8.89 -8.30 15.32
C ILE A 466 -8.79 -7.09 16.26
N LYS A 467 -8.02 -6.08 15.88
CA LYS A 467 -7.83 -4.84 16.64
C LYS A 467 -9.13 -4.04 16.82
N ASP A 468 -9.94 -3.91 15.77
CA ASP A 468 -11.21 -3.17 15.87
C ASP A 468 -12.13 -3.81 16.94
N ARG A 469 -12.18 -5.15 17.00
CA ARG A 469 -13.06 -5.91 17.90
C ARG A 469 -12.50 -6.06 19.31
N TYR A 470 -11.21 -6.28 19.47
CA TYR A 470 -10.63 -6.82 20.71
C TYR A 470 -9.53 -5.97 21.34
N SER A 471 -9.10 -4.86 20.72
CA SER A 471 -8.06 -4.02 21.30
C SER A 471 -8.55 -3.25 22.51
N ALA A 472 -7.85 -3.42 23.64
CA ALA A 472 -8.02 -2.58 24.82
C ALA A 472 -7.36 -1.20 24.68
N SER A 473 -6.72 -0.87 23.54
CA SER A 473 -6.10 0.43 23.24
C SER A 473 -5.23 0.97 24.39
N LEU A 474 -4.34 0.12 24.92
CA LEU A 474 -3.49 0.44 26.09
C LEU A 474 -4.30 0.80 27.36
N GLY A 475 -5.47 0.17 27.56
CA GLY A 475 -6.35 0.39 28.71
C GLY A 475 -7.43 1.45 28.51
N SER A 476 -7.48 2.13 27.36
CA SER A 476 -8.46 3.17 27.04
C SER A 476 -9.58 2.74 26.09
N GLY A 477 -9.56 1.50 25.63
CA GLY A 477 -10.54 0.93 24.68
C GLY A 477 -11.33 -0.22 25.29
N LEU A 478 -12.66 -0.19 25.16
CA LEU A 478 -13.54 -1.31 25.49
C LEU A 478 -13.74 -2.15 24.23
N PRO A 479 -13.33 -3.43 24.21
CA PRO A 479 -13.57 -4.33 23.10
C PRO A 479 -15.07 -4.49 22.75
N ASN A 480 -15.34 -4.78 21.47
CA ASN A 480 -16.69 -5.01 20.95
C ASN A 480 -16.69 -6.18 19.95
N ALA A 481 -16.94 -7.37 20.45
CA ALA A 481 -17.05 -8.59 19.62
C ALA A 481 -18.26 -8.55 18.64
N GLY A 482 -19.24 -7.69 18.92
CA GLY A 482 -20.48 -7.55 18.14
C GLY A 482 -20.37 -6.63 16.92
N LEU A 483 -19.16 -6.15 16.59
CA LEU A 483 -18.99 -5.34 15.38
C LEU A 483 -19.36 -6.11 14.12
N THR A 484 -20.14 -5.45 13.26
CA THR A 484 -20.60 -5.95 11.96
C THR A 484 -19.76 -5.37 10.80
N PRO A 485 -19.85 -5.94 9.59
CA PRO A 485 -19.13 -5.40 8.44
C PRO A 485 -19.58 -3.99 8.07
N GLU A 486 -18.61 -3.13 7.72
CA GLU A 486 -18.88 -1.89 7.00
C GLU A 486 -19.37 -2.22 5.59
N THR A 487 -20.26 -1.41 5.06
CA THR A 487 -20.86 -1.61 3.72
C THR A 487 -20.71 -0.33 2.89
N ALA A 488 -20.32 -0.47 1.62
CA ALA A 488 -20.35 0.63 0.64
C ALA A 488 -21.16 0.22 -0.59
N LEU A 489 -21.97 1.16 -1.08
CA LEU A 489 -22.51 1.12 -2.43
C LEU A 489 -21.67 2.06 -3.31
N ASN A 490 -20.90 1.49 -4.21
CA ASN A 490 -20.01 2.18 -5.13
C ASN A 490 -20.69 2.30 -6.50
N LEU A 491 -20.80 3.52 -7.02
CA LEU A 491 -21.31 3.83 -8.35
C LEU A 491 -20.21 4.56 -9.12
N GLU A 492 -20.04 4.21 -10.39
CA GLU A 492 -19.05 4.85 -11.25
C GLU A 492 -19.52 4.93 -12.68
N LEU A 493 -19.22 6.05 -13.33
CA LEU A 493 -19.38 6.27 -14.76
C LEU A 493 -18.04 6.77 -15.30
N GLY A 494 -17.52 6.18 -16.37
CA GLY A 494 -16.23 6.59 -16.91
C GLY A 494 -16.07 6.32 -18.39
N ILE A 495 -15.02 6.90 -18.94
CA ILE A 495 -14.54 6.70 -20.29
C ILE A 495 -13.02 6.65 -20.31
N LYS A 496 -12.46 5.75 -21.12
CA LYS A 496 -11.01 5.61 -21.33
C LYS A 496 -10.75 5.38 -22.83
N GLY A 497 -9.71 5.99 -23.35
CA GLY A 497 -9.32 5.78 -24.75
C GLY A 497 -8.42 6.89 -25.29
N SER A 498 -8.31 6.94 -26.60
CA SER A 498 -7.52 7.92 -27.34
C SER A 498 -8.44 8.99 -27.93
N PRO A 499 -8.61 10.15 -27.27
CA PRO A 499 -9.53 11.19 -27.74
C PRO A 499 -9.09 11.83 -29.07
N TRP A 500 -7.78 11.83 -29.37
CA TRP A 500 -7.17 12.28 -30.64
C TRP A 500 -5.79 11.64 -30.83
N GLY A 501 -5.13 11.89 -31.95
CA GLY A 501 -3.82 11.29 -32.28
C GLY A 501 -2.75 11.62 -31.25
N GLY A 502 -2.03 10.59 -30.78
CA GLY A 502 -0.99 10.69 -29.75
C GLY A 502 -1.47 10.91 -28.33
N ALA A 503 -2.80 11.04 -28.10
CA ALA A 503 -3.37 11.20 -26.78
C ALA A 503 -3.89 9.86 -26.21
N GLN A 504 -3.76 9.71 -24.88
CA GLN A 504 -4.43 8.70 -24.07
C GLN A 504 -5.13 9.41 -22.92
N GLY A 505 -6.40 9.13 -22.70
CA GLY A 505 -7.19 9.82 -21.69
C GLY A 505 -8.12 8.90 -20.92
N GLN A 506 -8.44 9.32 -19.71
CA GLN A 506 -9.45 8.70 -18.87
C GLN A 506 -10.17 9.77 -18.08
N ALA A 507 -11.48 9.64 -17.97
CA ALA A 507 -12.31 10.44 -17.08
C ALA A 507 -13.27 9.52 -16.32
N ALA A 508 -13.47 9.77 -15.03
CA ALA A 508 -14.41 9.02 -14.20
C ALA A 508 -15.13 9.93 -13.21
N LEU A 509 -16.41 9.67 -13.04
CA LEU A 509 -17.25 10.21 -11.98
C LEU A 509 -17.59 9.06 -11.04
N PHE A 510 -17.42 9.25 -9.74
CA PHE A 510 -17.71 8.21 -8.77
C PHE A 510 -18.49 8.72 -7.56
N HIS A 511 -19.26 7.82 -6.97
CA HIS A 511 -20.01 8.04 -5.75
C HIS A 511 -20.01 6.77 -4.90
N SER A 512 -19.67 6.89 -3.61
CA SER A 512 -19.72 5.82 -2.64
C SER A 512 -20.53 6.23 -1.42
N GLY A 513 -21.63 5.53 -1.19
CA GLY A 513 -22.45 5.67 0.03
C GLY A 513 -22.07 4.60 1.02
N ILE A 514 -21.50 4.98 2.16
CA ILE A 514 -20.96 4.06 3.19
C ILE A 514 -21.94 4.02 4.36
N ARG A 515 -22.21 2.84 4.87
CA ARG A 515 -23.05 2.55 6.05
C ARG A 515 -22.30 1.65 7.01
N ASP A 516 -22.74 1.66 8.27
CA ASP A 516 -22.19 0.85 9.34
C ASP A 516 -20.67 1.11 9.54
N LEU A 517 -20.23 2.32 9.18
CA LEU A 517 -18.84 2.75 9.35
C LEU A 517 -18.50 2.71 10.84
N MET A 518 -17.37 2.07 11.16
CA MET A 518 -16.91 1.96 12.53
C MET A 518 -16.35 3.29 13.02
N GLN A 519 -16.88 3.76 14.15
CA GLN A 519 -16.45 4.97 14.81
C GLN A 519 -16.26 4.72 16.31
N ARG A 520 -15.27 5.37 16.90
CA ARG A 520 -15.07 5.36 18.36
C ARG A 520 -16.07 6.27 19.04
N VAL A 521 -16.71 5.76 20.10
CA VAL A 521 -17.65 6.51 20.95
C VAL A 521 -17.23 6.42 22.41
N ASN A 522 -17.52 7.47 23.16
CA ASN A 522 -17.34 7.49 24.60
C ASN A 522 -18.33 6.57 25.27
N ILE A 523 -17.87 5.81 26.25
CA ILE A 523 -18.70 4.90 27.02
C ILE A 523 -19.16 5.58 28.33
N THR A 524 -20.47 5.57 28.52
CA THR A 524 -21.13 6.03 29.74
C THR A 524 -22.14 4.96 30.19
N PRO A 525 -22.26 4.67 31.52
CA PRO A 525 -21.41 5.18 32.61
C PRO A 525 -19.99 4.58 32.55
N VAL A 526 -19.03 5.29 33.16
CA VAL A 526 -17.60 4.90 33.19
C VAL A 526 -17.38 3.53 33.85
N SER A 527 -18.27 3.08 34.73
CA SER A 527 -18.23 1.74 35.34
C SER A 527 -18.18 0.60 34.30
N ARG A 528 -18.70 0.79 33.10
CA ARG A 528 -18.59 -0.17 31.98
C ARG A 528 -17.15 -0.32 31.46
N CYS A 529 -16.27 0.62 31.73
CA CYS A 529 -14.86 0.59 31.33
C CYS A 529 -14.03 -0.37 32.21
N ASN A 530 -14.52 -0.75 33.39
CA ASN A 530 -13.80 -1.60 34.33
C ASN A 530 -14.06 -3.09 33.96
N GLN A 531 -13.32 -3.58 32.98
CA GLN A 531 -13.40 -4.97 32.51
C GLN A 531 -12.07 -5.71 32.77
N PRO A 532 -12.09 -7.07 32.88
CA PRO A 532 -10.85 -7.84 32.97
C PRO A 532 -9.88 -7.50 31.86
N GLY A 533 -8.61 -7.26 32.19
CA GLY A 533 -7.57 -6.85 31.22
C GLY A 533 -7.53 -5.35 30.93
N MET A 534 -8.46 -4.58 31.47
CA MET A 534 -8.44 -3.11 31.51
C MET A 534 -8.17 -2.66 32.94
N GLY A 535 -7.20 -1.77 33.16
CA GLY A 535 -7.00 -1.15 34.49
C GLY A 535 -8.22 -0.32 34.92
N ALA A 536 -8.20 0.22 36.14
CA ALA A 536 -9.18 1.19 36.59
C ALA A 536 -9.15 2.43 35.68
N ALA A 537 -10.10 2.51 34.76
CA ALA A 537 -10.14 3.58 33.78
C ALA A 537 -11.10 4.68 34.22
N THR A 538 -10.68 5.93 34.11
CA THR A 538 -11.52 7.11 34.36
C THR A 538 -12.41 7.46 33.17
N SER A 539 -12.09 6.90 31.99
CA SER A 539 -12.88 7.02 30.74
C SER A 539 -12.43 5.92 29.76
N CYS A 540 -13.32 5.49 28.90
CA CYS A 540 -12.95 4.64 27.77
C CYS A 540 -13.80 4.90 26.54
N THR A 541 -13.32 4.44 25.39
CA THR A 541 -14.01 4.48 24.12
C THR A 541 -14.29 3.07 23.60
N GLN A 542 -15.28 2.90 22.74
CA GLN A 542 -15.58 1.65 22.07
C GLN A 542 -15.80 1.88 20.57
N TRP A 543 -15.32 0.97 19.73
CA TRP A 543 -15.70 0.95 18.32
C TRP A 543 -17.14 0.47 18.15
N GLN A 544 -17.95 1.20 17.40
CA GLN A 544 -19.34 0.89 17.11
C GLN A 544 -19.68 1.18 15.64
N ASN A 545 -20.59 0.40 15.04
CA ASN A 545 -21.09 0.58 13.67
C ASN A 545 -22.22 1.62 13.65
N ILE A 546 -21.90 2.87 13.80
CA ILE A 546 -22.90 3.95 13.95
C ILE A 546 -22.78 5.03 12.87
N ALA A 547 -21.67 5.07 12.14
CA ALA A 547 -21.43 6.17 11.22
C ALA A 547 -21.88 5.84 9.78
N LYS A 548 -22.24 6.90 9.07
CA LYS A 548 -22.50 6.91 7.62
C LYS A 548 -21.57 7.92 7.00
N ALA A 549 -21.05 7.62 5.83
CA ALA A 549 -20.22 8.54 5.08
C ALA A 549 -20.58 8.54 3.60
N ARG A 550 -20.19 9.58 2.93
CA ARG A 550 -20.33 9.73 1.49
C ARG A 550 -19.00 10.21 0.91
N HIS A 551 -18.52 9.50 -0.11
CA HIS A 551 -17.39 9.91 -0.93
C HIS A 551 -17.89 10.12 -2.35
N ARG A 552 -17.52 11.23 -3.00
CA ARG A 552 -17.83 11.50 -4.40
C ARG A 552 -16.68 12.28 -5.02
N GLY A 553 -16.50 12.12 -6.30
CA GLY A 553 -15.41 12.83 -6.95
C GLY A 553 -15.36 12.68 -8.46
N VAL A 554 -14.36 13.36 -8.99
CA VAL A 554 -13.99 13.35 -10.40
C VAL A 554 -12.52 12.99 -10.52
N GLU A 555 -12.20 12.09 -11.42
CA GLU A 555 -10.83 11.75 -11.82
C GLU A 555 -10.67 12.05 -13.30
N LEU A 556 -9.60 12.77 -13.63
CA LEU A 556 -9.19 13.06 -15.00
C LEU A 556 -7.74 12.65 -15.17
N GLN A 557 -7.42 12.01 -16.28
CA GLN A 557 -6.05 11.68 -16.67
C GLN A 557 -5.91 11.93 -18.16
N LEU A 558 -4.80 12.55 -18.54
CA LEU A 558 -4.43 12.75 -19.94
C LEU A 558 -2.93 12.58 -20.10
N GLU A 559 -2.55 11.95 -21.19
CA GLU A 559 -1.18 11.83 -21.64
C GLU A 559 -1.15 12.16 -23.13
N GLN A 560 -0.19 12.96 -23.58
CA GLN A 560 0.01 13.35 -24.97
C GLN A 560 1.45 13.17 -25.41
N THR A 561 1.64 12.40 -26.45
CA THR A 561 2.92 12.31 -27.16
C THR A 561 2.95 13.33 -28.29
N LEU A 562 3.99 14.14 -28.36
CA LEU A 562 4.20 15.17 -29.38
C LEU A 562 5.51 14.88 -30.15
N GLY A 563 5.37 14.33 -31.34
CA GLY A 563 6.51 13.82 -32.12
C GLY A 563 7.23 12.69 -31.38
N SER A 564 8.54 12.55 -31.62
CA SER A 564 9.39 11.54 -30.97
C SER A 564 10.07 12.02 -29.70
N ALA A 565 10.12 13.35 -29.45
CA ALA A 565 10.93 13.94 -28.41
C ALA A 565 10.17 14.36 -27.16
N TRP A 566 8.88 14.58 -27.24
CA TRP A 566 8.11 15.13 -26.11
C TRP A 566 6.95 14.26 -25.70
N LYS A 567 6.79 14.10 -24.41
CA LYS A 567 5.63 13.46 -23.80
C LYS A 567 5.22 14.27 -22.59
N LEU A 568 3.98 14.69 -22.56
CA LEU A 568 3.39 15.38 -21.41
C LEU A 568 2.20 14.59 -20.91
N GLY A 569 1.95 14.69 -19.62
CA GLY A 569 0.80 13.99 -19.04
C GLY A 569 0.55 14.43 -17.62
N GLY A 570 -0.51 13.89 -17.08
CA GLY A 570 -0.88 14.13 -15.70
C GLY A 570 -2.26 13.65 -15.37
N HIS A 571 -2.61 13.80 -14.11
CA HIS A 571 -3.95 13.48 -13.63
C HIS A 571 -4.38 14.48 -12.55
N TYR A 572 -5.69 14.63 -12.44
CA TYR A 572 -6.33 15.43 -11.42
C TYR A 572 -7.43 14.63 -10.73
N THR A 573 -7.53 14.78 -9.42
CA THR A 573 -8.60 14.21 -8.61
C THR A 573 -9.24 15.30 -7.77
N TRP A 574 -10.55 15.44 -7.89
CA TRP A 574 -11.38 16.14 -6.92
C TRP A 574 -12.12 15.10 -6.08
N LEU A 575 -12.00 15.19 -4.75
CA LEU A 575 -12.63 14.27 -3.79
C LEU A 575 -13.35 15.06 -2.71
N ASP A 576 -14.65 14.86 -2.61
CA ASP A 576 -15.49 15.39 -1.55
C ASP A 576 -15.96 14.25 -0.65
N ARG A 577 -15.62 14.36 0.64
CA ARG A 577 -16.00 13.37 1.66
C ARG A 577 -16.81 14.04 2.74
N ASP A 578 -17.90 13.40 3.12
CA ASP A 578 -18.89 13.95 4.03
C ASP A 578 -19.27 12.87 5.08
N ASN A 579 -19.10 13.21 6.35
CA ASN A 579 -19.64 12.43 7.46
C ASN A 579 -21.13 12.73 7.57
N ARG A 580 -21.97 11.71 7.35
CA ARG A 580 -23.42 11.84 7.36
C ARG A 580 -24.06 11.53 8.72
N SER A 581 -23.25 11.26 9.73
CA SER A 581 -23.68 10.92 11.09
C SER A 581 -23.33 11.96 12.14
N GLY A 582 -22.66 13.06 11.75
CA GLY A 582 -22.26 14.13 12.66
C GLY A 582 -21.28 15.10 12.00
N ASP A 583 -20.83 16.08 12.76
CA ASP A 583 -19.99 17.19 12.27
C ASP A 583 -18.49 16.84 12.26
N THR A 584 -18.10 15.64 12.73
CA THR A 584 -16.70 15.20 12.73
C THR A 584 -16.21 15.02 11.29
N PRO A 585 -15.22 15.79 10.81
CA PRO A 585 -14.73 15.68 9.45
C PRO A 585 -14.00 14.35 9.21
N LEU A 586 -14.03 13.87 7.98
CA LEU A 586 -13.20 12.76 7.54
C LEU A 586 -11.81 13.27 7.16
N THR A 587 -10.76 12.67 7.74
CA THR A 587 -9.38 13.19 7.72
C THR A 587 -8.48 12.48 6.69
N ASP A 588 -7.25 12.97 6.55
CA ASP A 588 -6.08 12.32 5.94
C ASP A 588 -6.06 12.25 4.41
N THR A 589 -7.05 12.76 3.71
CA THR A 589 -7.02 12.84 2.24
C THR A 589 -7.21 14.27 1.73
N PRO A 590 -6.50 14.68 0.67
CA PRO A 590 -6.70 15.99 0.08
C PRO A 590 -8.01 16.06 -0.69
N ARG A 591 -8.63 17.24 -0.73
CA ARG A 591 -9.81 17.52 -1.56
C ARG A 591 -9.45 17.66 -3.03
N HIS A 592 -8.27 18.20 -3.31
CA HIS A 592 -7.72 18.38 -4.65
C HIS A 592 -6.33 17.79 -4.71
N LYS A 593 -6.06 16.98 -5.72
CA LYS A 593 -4.74 16.45 -6.02
C LYS A 593 -4.46 16.56 -7.50
N LEU A 594 -3.28 17.05 -7.84
CA LEU A 594 -2.76 17.17 -9.20
C LEU A 594 -1.38 16.51 -9.27
N PHE A 595 -1.17 15.73 -10.31
CA PHE A 595 0.15 15.32 -10.78
C PHE A 595 0.26 15.70 -12.24
N ALA A 596 1.35 16.35 -12.63
CA ALA A 596 1.63 16.69 -14.02
C ALA A 596 3.11 16.48 -14.33
N TYR A 597 3.42 16.14 -15.57
CA TYR A 597 4.81 15.94 -15.98
C TYR A 597 5.05 16.30 -17.43
N LEU A 598 6.30 16.60 -17.73
CA LEU A 598 6.86 16.81 -19.05
C LEU A 598 8.13 15.98 -19.17
N ASN A 599 8.20 15.12 -20.19
CA ASN A 599 9.39 14.38 -20.57
C ASN A 599 9.91 14.93 -21.88
N TRP A 600 11.19 15.16 -21.94
CA TRP A 600 11.92 15.59 -23.13
C TRP A 600 13.05 14.60 -23.41
N LYS A 601 13.02 13.97 -24.59
CA LYS A 601 14.02 13.03 -25.08
C LYS A 601 14.66 13.60 -26.34
N PRO A 602 15.64 14.54 -26.24
CA PRO A 602 16.27 15.18 -27.39
C PRO A 602 17.11 14.22 -28.22
N SER A 603 17.55 13.11 -27.65
CA SER A 603 18.30 12.07 -28.32
C SER A 603 18.07 10.72 -27.65
N GLU A 604 18.58 9.65 -28.24
CA GLU A 604 18.52 8.32 -27.60
C GLU A 604 19.36 8.20 -26.32
N ARG A 605 20.32 9.10 -26.14
CA ARG A 605 21.21 9.09 -24.97
C ARG A 605 20.73 9.96 -23.82
N TRP A 606 19.94 10.99 -24.08
CA TRP A 606 19.54 11.94 -23.07
C TRP A 606 18.03 12.03 -22.95
N ASP A 607 17.57 12.08 -21.72
CA ASP A 607 16.21 12.46 -21.39
C ASP A 607 16.19 13.37 -20.16
N ALA A 608 15.22 14.25 -20.13
CA ALA A 608 14.94 15.13 -19.01
C ALA A 608 13.46 15.03 -18.63
N GLN A 609 13.19 15.09 -17.36
CA GLN A 609 11.85 15.03 -16.81
C GLN A 609 11.64 16.14 -15.81
N LEU A 610 10.52 16.83 -15.95
CA LEU A 610 9.96 17.73 -14.95
C LEU A 610 8.63 17.14 -14.50
N SER A 611 8.38 17.07 -13.18
CA SER A 611 7.07 16.71 -12.65
C SER A 611 6.66 17.62 -11.49
N VAL A 612 5.36 17.75 -11.29
CA VAL A 612 4.76 18.53 -10.20
C VAL A 612 3.72 17.67 -9.49
N ASP A 613 3.86 17.53 -8.18
CA ASP A 613 2.87 16.96 -7.27
C ASP A 613 2.24 18.10 -6.46
N ALA A 614 0.91 18.26 -6.49
CA ALA A 614 0.24 19.33 -5.75
C ALA A 614 -1.01 18.81 -5.03
N GLU A 615 -1.21 19.28 -3.80
CA GLU A 615 -2.38 18.94 -2.99
C GLU A 615 -2.94 20.17 -2.28
N ARG A 616 -4.28 20.15 -2.06
CA ARG A 616 -4.98 21.18 -1.29
C ARG A 616 -6.21 20.62 -0.59
N GLY A 617 -6.55 21.23 0.57
CA GLY A 617 -7.78 20.92 1.31
C GLY A 617 -7.70 19.60 2.07
N ARG A 618 -6.52 19.26 2.62
CA ARG A 618 -6.32 18.13 3.52
C ARG A 618 -6.70 18.51 4.93
N VAL A 619 -7.74 17.89 5.46
CA VAL A 619 -8.12 18.00 6.87
C VAL A 619 -7.39 16.92 7.66
N VAL A 620 -6.80 17.27 8.79
CA VAL A 620 -6.12 16.36 9.72
C VAL A 620 -6.64 16.55 11.14
N ALA A 621 -6.59 15.47 11.91
CA ALA A 621 -6.84 15.55 13.34
C ALA A 621 -5.53 15.91 14.07
N TYR A 622 -5.64 16.78 15.07
CA TYR A 622 -4.57 17.06 16.02
C TYR A 622 -5.11 16.99 17.45
N GLY A 623 -4.23 16.72 18.42
CA GLY A 623 -4.68 16.40 19.77
C GLY A 623 -4.95 14.90 19.96
N SER A 624 -5.50 14.49 21.09
CA SER A 624 -5.70 13.09 21.44
C SER A 624 -7.06 12.79 22.05
N GLY A 625 -7.51 11.57 21.83
CA GLY A 625 -8.74 11.03 22.43
C GLY A 625 -9.97 11.85 22.05
N ASN A 626 -10.83 12.12 23.01
CA ASN A 626 -12.10 12.83 22.84
C ASN A 626 -11.94 14.36 22.64
N ALA A 627 -10.71 14.87 22.82
CA ALA A 627 -10.36 16.28 22.60
C ALA A 627 -9.65 16.49 21.26
N ALA A 628 -9.80 15.55 20.31
CA ALA A 628 -9.27 15.74 18.97
C ALA A 628 -9.91 16.99 18.36
N SER A 629 -9.07 17.90 17.91
CA SER A 629 -9.44 19.05 17.10
C SER A 629 -9.04 18.77 15.66
N TYR A 630 -9.57 19.58 14.74
CA TYR A 630 -9.34 19.38 13.30
C TYR A 630 -8.82 20.67 12.69
N THR A 631 -7.88 20.54 11.78
CA THR A 631 -7.35 21.67 11.01
C THR A 631 -7.18 21.29 9.55
N THR A 632 -7.19 22.29 8.68
CA THR A 632 -6.85 22.10 7.27
C THR A 632 -5.39 22.50 7.07
N LEU A 633 -4.56 21.53 6.66
CA LEU A 633 -3.17 21.82 6.34
C LEU A 633 -3.05 22.78 5.14
N PRO A 634 -2.02 23.63 5.11
CA PRO A 634 -1.68 24.40 3.92
C PRO A 634 -1.51 23.50 2.70
N GLY A 635 -1.98 23.96 1.54
CA GLY A 635 -1.70 23.27 0.27
C GLY A 635 -0.24 23.43 -0.11
N PHE A 636 0.25 22.50 -0.92
CA PHE A 636 1.62 22.52 -1.42
C PHE A 636 1.70 22.12 -2.89
N ALA A 637 2.82 22.49 -3.53
CA ALA A 637 3.22 22.04 -4.85
C ALA A 637 4.71 21.70 -4.83
N LEU A 638 5.08 20.51 -5.23
CA LEU A 638 6.43 19.99 -5.25
C LEU A 638 6.87 19.79 -6.70
N ALA A 639 7.84 20.58 -7.16
CA ALA A 639 8.46 20.38 -8.46
C ALA A 639 9.65 19.43 -8.32
N ASN A 640 9.76 18.46 -9.24
CA ASN A 640 10.83 17.48 -9.27
C ASN A 640 11.47 17.46 -10.66
N VAL A 641 12.80 17.37 -10.73
CA VAL A 641 13.57 17.30 -11.98
C VAL A 641 14.45 16.07 -11.96
N LYS A 642 14.49 15.35 -13.09
CA LYS A 642 15.39 14.23 -13.31
C LYS A 642 16.03 14.33 -14.70
N LEU A 643 17.32 14.04 -14.77
CA LEU A 643 18.09 13.87 -15.98
C LEU A 643 18.55 12.42 -16.08
N GLY A 644 18.41 11.83 -17.26
CA GLY A 644 18.89 10.50 -17.59
C GLY A 644 19.91 10.55 -18.72
N TYR A 645 20.97 9.74 -18.57
CA TYR A 645 22.03 9.61 -19.58
C TYR A 645 22.33 8.13 -19.83
N GLN A 646 22.14 7.69 -21.08
CA GLN A 646 22.54 6.36 -21.53
C GLN A 646 24.01 6.37 -21.90
N ALA A 647 24.89 6.03 -20.92
CA ALA A 647 26.34 6.07 -21.08
C ALA A 647 26.84 4.97 -22.03
N MET A 648 26.26 3.75 -21.91
CA MET A 648 26.51 2.59 -22.77
C MET A 648 25.17 1.91 -23.06
N ARG A 649 25.12 0.94 -23.97
CA ARG A 649 23.88 0.22 -24.31
C ARG A 649 23.17 -0.34 -23.08
N ASN A 650 23.96 -0.78 -22.09
CA ASN A 650 23.51 -1.46 -20.88
C ASN A 650 23.76 -0.66 -19.59
N VAL A 651 24.31 0.56 -19.67
CA VAL A 651 24.58 1.43 -18.51
C VAL A 651 23.83 2.74 -18.64
N ARG A 652 22.96 3.02 -17.68
CA ARG A 652 22.22 4.25 -17.55
C ARG A 652 22.60 4.96 -16.25
N LEU A 653 22.85 6.24 -16.32
CA LEU A 653 23.08 7.13 -15.19
C LEU A 653 21.89 8.09 -15.05
N GLU A 654 21.48 8.36 -13.83
CA GLU A 654 20.40 9.28 -13.53
C GLU A 654 20.79 10.21 -12.39
N ALA A 655 20.38 11.46 -12.47
CA ALA A 655 20.53 12.43 -11.39
C ALA A 655 19.27 13.31 -11.33
N GLY A 656 18.90 13.71 -10.12
CA GLY A 656 17.70 14.54 -9.97
C GLY A 656 17.60 15.22 -8.63
N VAL A 657 16.55 16.04 -8.53
CA VAL A 657 16.19 16.77 -7.32
C VAL A 657 14.67 16.66 -7.13
N ASN A 658 14.26 16.10 -6.01
CA ASN A 658 12.88 16.15 -5.54
C ASN A 658 12.67 17.40 -4.68
N ASN A 659 11.45 17.97 -4.73
CA ASN A 659 11.13 19.22 -4.05
C ASN A 659 12.14 20.33 -4.37
N LEU A 660 12.32 20.64 -5.66
CA LEU A 660 13.32 21.56 -6.19
C LEU A 660 13.31 22.92 -5.49
N PHE A 661 12.12 23.44 -5.16
CA PHE A 661 11.94 24.75 -4.53
C PHE A 661 11.97 24.71 -3.00
N ASP A 662 12.28 23.55 -2.41
CA ASP A 662 12.44 23.37 -0.99
C ASP A 662 11.18 23.73 -0.17
N ALA A 663 10.00 23.42 -0.70
CA ALA A 663 8.73 23.68 -0.01
C ALA A 663 8.69 22.95 1.34
N ASN A 664 8.31 23.68 2.40
CA ASN A 664 8.01 23.11 3.70
C ASN A 664 6.55 22.64 3.72
N TYR A 665 6.30 21.34 3.88
CA TYR A 665 4.98 20.75 3.83
C TYR A 665 4.79 19.60 4.80
N GLN A 666 3.53 19.25 5.06
CA GLN A 666 3.14 18.16 5.95
C GLN A 666 2.00 17.37 5.34
N LEU A 667 1.94 16.06 5.61
CA LEU A 667 0.80 15.19 5.31
C LEU A 667 -0.03 14.87 6.56
N SER A 668 0.52 15.13 7.73
CA SER A 668 -0.11 15.02 9.04
C SER A 668 0.42 16.12 9.94
N ASP A 669 -0.40 16.66 10.83
CA ASP A 669 -0.01 17.74 11.72
C ASP A 669 1.21 17.36 12.58
N GLY A 670 2.22 18.23 12.63
CA GLY A 670 3.45 18.03 13.41
C GLY A 670 4.43 17.00 12.85
N TYR A 671 4.22 16.52 11.62
CA TYR A 671 5.11 15.60 10.93
C TYR A 671 5.60 16.21 9.62
N PRO A 672 6.61 17.10 9.66
CA PRO A 672 7.18 17.71 8.48
C PRO A 672 7.78 16.64 7.56
N MET A 673 7.57 16.83 6.26
CA MET A 673 8.03 15.98 5.20
C MET A 673 9.38 16.45 4.65
N PRO A 674 10.09 15.65 3.82
CA PRO A 674 11.39 16.03 3.28
C PRO A 674 11.38 17.35 2.54
N GLY A 675 12.33 18.21 2.81
CA GLY A 675 12.66 19.38 2.02
C GLY A 675 13.27 18.98 0.67
N ARG A 676 14.23 19.74 0.16
CA ARG A 676 14.90 19.42 -1.09
C ARG A 676 15.80 18.20 -0.95
N VAL A 677 15.58 17.18 -1.80
CA VAL A 677 16.35 15.93 -1.82
C VAL A 677 16.96 15.73 -3.20
N TRP A 678 18.29 15.79 -3.30
CA TRP A 678 19.01 15.35 -4.50
C TRP A 678 19.23 13.83 -4.48
N PHE A 679 19.34 13.22 -5.66
CA PHE A 679 19.68 11.81 -5.82
C PHE A 679 20.52 11.56 -7.07
N VAL A 680 21.27 10.46 -7.06
CA VAL A 680 21.96 9.91 -8.23
C VAL A 680 21.77 8.40 -8.25
N ASN A 681 21.57 7.83 -9.45
CA ASN A 681 21.42 6.41 -9.66
C ASN A 681 22.30 5.92 -10.81
N GLY A 682 22.82 4.71 -10.69
CA GLY A 682 23.39 3.94 -11.78
C GLY A 682 22.59 2.66 -11.98
N VAL A 683 22.28 2.33 -13.22
CA VAL A 683 21.55 1.13 -13.61
C VAL A 683 22.34 0.39 -14.68
N TYR A 684 22.61 -0.89 -14.43
CA TYR A 684 23.18 -1.82 -15.39
C TYR A 684 22.13 -2.89 -15.73
N GLN A 685 21.86 -3.07 -17.04
CA GLN A 685 20.91 -4.06 -17.55
C GLN A 685 21.64 -5.03 -18.49
N PHE A 686 21.28 -6.31 -18.46
CA PHE A 686 21.88 -7.36 -19.29
C PHE A 686 20.89 -8.44 -19.68
#